data_2fb65d241a0d273180bb5a1a7f6b757e
#
_entry.id   2fb65d241a0d273180bb5a1a7f6b757e
#
_cell.length_a   1.000
_cell.length_b   1.000
_cell.length_c   1.000
_cell.angle_alpha   90.00
_cell.angle_beta   90.00
_cell.angle_gamma   90.00
#
_symmetry.space_group_name_H-M   'P 1'
#
loop_
_entity.id
_entity.type
_entity.pdbx_description
1 polymer ?
#
loop_
_entity_poly.entity_id
_entity_poly.type
_entity_poly.pdbx_seq_one_letter_code
_entity_poly.pdbx_strand_id
1 'polypeptide(L)'
;MRNHKGRRARRAVTADFGTRKPILAGGRVRNVLGPGNLLMRRTNGYFARLAGFRTFFMQLRNIAIIAHVDHGKTTLVDALLKQSGAFRENQKVEAQAMDSNDLERERGITILAKCTSIVWRGVRINIVDTPGHADFGGEVERILNMVDGVVVLVDASEGPLPQTKFVVSKALKQGLRPIVAINKIDRPDERHDQVLNEIFDLFASLDATDEQLDFPVVYGSGRDGWMAADPAGPKVDLTPLFELIIRHVPPPVAEEGPFRMLATTLEADPYLGRILTGRIRSGSVRPNQAIKALARDGRLVEEGRVTKVLAFRGLERTAIDVAEAGDIVAIAGLTEATVADTLCDPSVGVPIPAQPIDPPTLAMLFRINDGPFAGQEGDKVQSRVIRDRLMKEAERNVAIRVRDVPDTDSFEVAGRGELQLGILIENMRREGFELTVSRPKVVTRIDPATGQKLEPIEEVIIDVDEQHAGVVVKGLSERRGEMIEMRPSGGGRTRLVFHVPTRGLIGYQGELLTATRGTAVMNRLFHAYAPYKGEIPGRRNGVLISNAVGEATAYALFYLQERGAMMIEPQTRVYEGMIVGEHSRDNDLVVNVIQGKKLSNVRAAGKDDALILTPPMRMTLERAMSYIADDELVEITPKSIRLRKRWLDPHVRKRMERKSEAEMA
;
A
#
# COMPACT_ATOMS: atom_id res chain seq x y z
N MET A 1 50.39 -32.00 4.85
CA MET A 1 50.57 -33.40 5.30
C MET A 1 49.26 -34.14 5.13
N ARG A 2 49.23 -35.01 4.16
CA ARG A 2 48.75 -36.40 4.05
C ARG A 2 47.27 -36.61 4.44
N ASN A 3 46.39 -36.84 3.45
CA ASN A 3 46.08 -38.04 2.66
C ASN A 3 45.36 -39.13 3.45
N HIS A 4 44.12 -39.50 3.03
CA HIS A 4 43.71 -40.76 2.41
C HIS A 4 42.16 -40.78 2.29
N LYS A 5 41.55 -40.82 1.13
CA LYS A 5 41.20 -41.89 0.17
C LYS A 5 40.57 -43.14 0.81
N GLY A 6 39.37 -43.47 0.41
CA GLY A 6 38.68 -44.75 0.57
C GLY A 6 37.46 -44.88 -0.33
N ARG A 7 37.65 -45.47 -1.51
CA ARG A 7 36.63 -45.95 -2.48
C ARG A 7 36.12 -47.34 -2.08
N ARG A 8 34.88 -47.67 -2.47
CA ARG A 8 34.36 -48.95 -3.05
C ARG A 8 32.93 -49.16 -2.57
N ALA A 9 31.97 -49.76 -3.26
CA ALA A 9 31.76 -50.25 -4.61
C ALA A 9 30.34 -50.89 -4.62
N ARG A 10 29.65 -50.68 -5.69
CA ARG A 10 28.59 -51.47 -6.34
C ARG A 10 28.11 -52.75 -5.67
N ARG A 11 26.78 -52.98 -5.65
CA ARG A 11 26.17 -54.21 -6.18
C ARG A 11 24.70 -53.96 -6.58
N ALA A 12 24.43 -54.22 -7.85
CA ALA A 12 23.14 -54.43 -8.46
C ALA A 12 22.68 -55.87 -8.17
N VAL A 13 21.37 -56.07 -7.98
CA VAL A 13 20.74 -57.38 -8.15
C VAL A 13 19.46 -57.15 -8.93
N THR A 14 19.45 -57.70 -10.11
CA THR A 14 18.32 -57.95 -11.03
C THR A 14 17.65 -59.26 -10.68
N ALA A 15 16.31 -59.35 -10.78
CA ALA A 15 15.51 -60.52 -11.15
C ALA A 15 14.07 -60.01 -11.25
N ASP A 16 13.40 -60.04 -12.30
CA ASP A 16 12.96 -60.78 -13.44
C ASP A 16 11.82 -61.78 -13.12
N PHE A 17 10.87 -61.80 -14.01
CA PHE A 17 9.78 -62.77 -14.28
C PHE A 17 8.47 -62.74 -13.52
N GLY A 18 7.39 -62.62 -14.36
CA GLY A 18 6.18 -63.33 -14.12
C GLY A 18 4.91 -62.81 -14.84
N THR A 19 4.88 -62.98 -16.13
CA THR A 19 3.64 -62.97 -16.95
C THR A 19 2.63 -64.01 -16.51
N ARG A 20 1.34 -63.66 -16.44
CA ARG A 20 0.21 -64.58 -16.77
C ARG A 20 -1.12 -63.81 -16.98
N LYS A 21 -1.58 -63.79 -18.24
CA LYS A 21 -3.00 -63.91 -18.59
C LYS A 21 -3.36 -65.39 -18.51
N PRO A 22 -4.59 -65.83 -18.27
CA PRO A 22 -5.61 -65.95 -19.30
C PRO A 22 -7.10 -65.85 -18.83
N ILE A 23 -7.95 -65.77 -19.74
CA ILE A 23 -8.95 -66.66 -20.35
C ILE A 23 -10.41 -66.29 -20.09
N LEU A 24 -11.10 -66.14 -21.19
CA LEU A 24 -12.51 -66.06 -21.55
C LEU A 24 -13.41 -67.21 -20.98
N ALA A 25 -14.66 -66.81 -20.67
CA ALA A 25 -15.86 -67.65 -20.92
C ALA A 25 -17.08 -66.69 -20.81
N GLY A 26 -17.95 -66.49 -21.73
CA GLY A 26 -18.64 -67.32 -22.64
C GLY A 26 -20.04 -67.63 -22.07
N GLY A 27 -21.06 -66.79 -22.42
CA GLY A 27 -22.42 -67.07 -22.05
C GLY A 27 -23.42 -66.35 -22.97
N ARG A 28 -23.84 -67.03 -24.05
CA ARG A 28 -25.00 -66.69 -24.92
C ARG A 28 -26.28 -66.93 -24.18
N VAL A 29 -27.29 -66.06 -24.27
CA VAL A 29 -28.70 -66.46 -24.29
C VAL A 29 -29.46 -65.62 -25.33
N ARG A 30 -30.36 -66.34 -25.98
CA ARG A 30 -31.03 -66.11 -27.25
C ARG A 30 -32.15 -65.06 -27.21
N ASN A 31 -32.35 -64.49 -28.40
CA ASN A 31 -33.55 -63.82 -28.92
C ASN A 31 -34.86 -64.49 -28.61
N VAL A 32 -35.90 -63.70 -28.37
CA VAL A 32 -37.27 -63.98 -28.79
C VAL A 32 -37.86 -62.75 -29.46
N LEU A 33 -38.30 -62.92 -30.71
CA LEU A 33 -38.97 -61.99 -31.59
C LEU A 33 -40.50 -61.93 -31.31
N GLY A 34 -41.08 -60.74 -31.50
CA GLY A 34 -42.48 -60.56 -31.73
C GLY A 34 -42.83 -59.17 -32.29
N PRO A 35 -43.65 -58.99 -33.36
CA PRO A 35 -43.60 -57.86 -34.26
C PRO A 35 -44.72 -56.83 -34.02
N GLY A 36 -44.48 -55.58 -34.35
CA GLY A 36 -45.53 -54.55 -34.39
C GLY A 36 -45.05 -53.28 -35.13
N ASN A 37 -45.49 -53.16 -36.35
CA ASN A 37 -45.31 -52.11 -37.34
C ASN A 37 -45.60 -50.68 -36.85
N LEU A 38 -44.96 -49.65 -37.23
CA LEU A 38 -45.18 -48.76 -38.39
C LEU A 38 -44.57 -47.37 -38.17
N LEU A 39 -43.80 -46.86 -39.11
CA LEU A 39 -43.59 -45.49 -39.53
C LEU A 39 -43.44 -44.35 -38.48
N MET A 40 -42.22 -43.92 -38.30
CA MET A 40 -41.98 -42.50 -38.41
C MET A 40 -40.53 -42.21 -38.88
N ARG A 41 -40.48 -41.26 -39.80
CA ARG A 41 -39.36 -40.85 -40.62
C ARG A 41 -38.18 -40.28 -39.81
N ARG A 42 -36.98 -40.55 -40.30
CA ARG A 42 -35.77 -39.81 -40.24
C ARG A 42 -35.91 -38.33 -39.80
N THR A 43 -35.50 -38.03 -38.59
CA THR A 43 -34.85 -36.78 -38.18
C THR A 43 -34.17 -37.02 -36.81
N ASN A 44 -33.11 -37.76 -36.76
CA ASN A 44 -32.23 -37.84 -35.57
C ASN A 44 -30.79 -38.08 -36.00
N GLY A 45 -30.15 -37.00 -36.45
CA GLY A 45 -28.75 -37.01 -36.82
C GLY A 45 -27.96 -35.81 -36.27
N TYR A 46 -28.63 -34.94 -35.49
CA TYR A 46 -27.95 -33.71 -35.01
C TYR A 46 -27.95 -33.50 -33.49
N PHE A 47 -28.66 -34.33 -32.72
CA PHE A 47 -28.72 -34.17 -31.26
C PHE A 47 -27.75 -35.08 -30.46
N ALA A 48 -27.03 -35.98 -31.08
CA ALA A 48 -26.17 -36.96 -30.41
C ALA A 48 -24.67 -36.48 -30.29
N ARG A 49 -24.32 -35.25 -30.70
CA ARG A 49 -22.97 -34.69 -30.62
C ARG A 49 -22.83 -33.52 -29.66
N LEU A 50 -23.88 -33.14 -28.91
CA LEU A 50 -23.83 -32.07 -27.91
C LEU A 50 -23.77 -32.54 -26.44
N ALA A 51 -23.67 -33.85 -26.21
CA ALA A 51 -23.62 -34.44 -24.87
C ALA A 51 -22.20 -34.80 -24.40
N GLY A 52 -21.14 -34.22 -24.99
CA GLY A 52 -19.75 -34.62 -24.73
C GLY A 52 -18.79 -33.53 -24.24
N PHE A 53 -19.24 -32.30 -24.03
CA PHE A 53 -18.42 -31.24 -23.41
C PHE A 53 -19.23 -30.52 -22.33
N ARG A 54 -19.52 -31.18 -21.21
CA ARG A 54 -19.60 -30.48 -19.94
C ARG A 54 -18.18 -30.09 -19.58
N THR A 55 -17.72 -28.96 -20.11
CA THR A 55 -16.67 -28.18 -19.45
C THR A 55 -17.19 -27.93 -18.05
N PHE A 56 -16.58 -28.55 -17.05
CA PHE A 56 -16.83 -28.22 -15.66
C PHE A 56 -16.40 -26.76 -15.52
N PHE A 57 -17.31 -25.81 -15.70
CA PHE A 57 -17.05 -24.43 -15.31
C PHE A 57 -16.79 -24.47 -13.81
N MET A 58 -15.53 -24.32 -13.45
CA MET A 58 -15.14 -24.20 -12.06
C MET A 58 -15.86 -22.97 -11.51
N GLN A 59 -16.73 -23.16 -10.53
CA GLN A 59 -17.42 -22.03 -9.91
C GLN A 59 -16.38 -21.04 -9.37
N LEU A 60 -16.62 -19.76 -9.57
CA LEU A 60 -15.69 -18.69 -9.26
C LEU A 60 -16.30 -17.73 -8.24
N ARG A 61 -15.48 -17.23 -7.31
CA ARG A 61 -15.80 -16.14 -6.39
C ARG A 61 -14.64 -15.16 -6.37
N ASN A 62 -14.93 -13.88 -6.49
CA ASN A 62 -13.95 -12.82 -6.40
C ASN A 62 -14.22 -12.01 -5.12
N ILE A 63 -13.28 -11.99 -4.20
CA ILE A 63 -13.40 -11.26 -2.93
C ILE A 63 -12.22 -10.34 -2.71
N ALA A 64 -12.46 -9.22 -2.00
CA ALA A 64 -11.41 -8.41 -1.41
C ALA A 64 -11.44 -8.56 0.11
N ILE A 65 -10.27 -8.51 0.75
CA ILE A 65 -10.17 -8.49 2.20
C ILE A 65 -9.82 -7.07 2.64
N ILE A 66 -10.73 -6.47 3.39
CA ILE A 66 -10.63 -5.13 3.95
C ILE A 66 -10.32 -5.25 5.43
N ALA A 67 -9.25 -4.62 5.89
CA ALA A 67 -8.88 -4.57 7.30
C ALA A 67 -8.14 -3.29 7.63
N HIS A 68 -8.19 -2.88 8.88
CA HIS A 68 -7.24 -1.89 9.40
C HIS A 68 -5.85 -2.51 9.53
N VAL A 69 -4.83 -1.65 9.63
CA VAL A 69 -3.47 -2.06 9.98
C VAL A 69 -3.52 -2.82 11.32
N ASP A 70 -2.76 -3.88 11.45
CA ASP A 70 -2.69 -4.76 12.64
C ASP A 70 -3.96 -5.56 12.99
N HIS A 71 -5.07 -5.46 12.26
CA HIS A 71 -6.25 -6.33 12.47
C HIS A 71 -6.05 -7.79 12.07
N GLY A 72 -4.88 -8.13 11.49
CA GLY A 72 -4.48 -9.50 11.17
C GLY A 72 -4.84 -9.97 9.77
N LYS A 73 -4.96 -9.05 8.80
CA LYS A 73 -5.28 -9.32 7.39
C LYS A 73 -4.31 -10.33 6.77
N THR A 74 -3.02 -10.05 6.77
CA THR A 74 -1.98 -10.92 6.19
C THR A 74 -1.96 -12.28 6.87
N THR A 75 -2.14 -12.32 8.19
CA THR A 75 -2.21 -13.57 8.98
C THR A 75 -3.40 -14.43 8.56
N LEU A 76 -4.59 -13.82 8.36
CA LEU A 76 -5.78 -14.53 7.88
C LEU A 76 -5.58 -15.07 6.47
N VAL A 77 -5.03 -14.28 5.55
CA VAL A 77 -4.76 -14.72 4.17
C VAL A 77 -3.77 -15.89 4.14
N ASP A 78 -2.71 -15.82 4.94
CA ASP A 78 -1.75 -16.93 5.08
C ASP A 78 -2.42 -18.21 5.62
N ALA A 79 -3.34 -18.07 6.58
CA ALA A 79 -4.09 -19.21 7.10
C ALA A 79 -5.05 -19.79 6.05
N LEU A 80 -5.75 -18.95 5.25
CA LEU A 80 -6.58 -19.37 4.13
C LEU A 80 -5.77 -20.14 3.07
N LEU A 81 -4.60 -19.63 2.70
CA LEU A 81 -3.70 -20.28 1.75
C LEU A 81 -3.22 -21.64 2.25
N LYS A 82 -2.85 -21.75 3.53
CA LYS A 82 -2.40 -23.00 4.15
C LYS A 82 -3.50 -24.05 4.17
N GLN A 83 -4.70 -23.69 4.62
CA GLN A 83 -5.81 -24.65 4.76
C GLN A 83 -6.47 -25.03 3.43
N SER A 84 -6.35 -24.19 2.40
CA SER A 84 -6.82 -24.55 1.05
C SER A 84 -5.92 -25.56 0.32
N GLY A 85 -4.75 -25.93 0.89
CA GLY A 85 -3.80 -26.80 0.25
C GLY A 85 -3.02 -26.13 -0.91
N ALA A 86 -2.97 -24.80 -0.95
CA ALA A 86 -2.24 -24.07 -1.97
C ALA A 86 -0.71 -24.24 -1.86
N PHE A 87 -0.23 -24.67 -0.70
CA PHE A 87 1.18 -25.00 -0.44
C PHE A 87 1.43 -26.51 -0.42
N ARG A 88 2.60 -26.95 -0.86
CA ARG A 88 3.03 -28.34 -0.72
C ARG A 88 3.34 -28.64 0.77
N GLU A 89 3.02 -29.84 1.24
CA GLU A 89 3.19 -30.26 2.66
C GLU A 89 4.58 -29.99 3.25
N ASN A 90 5.63 -29.96 2.42
CA ASN A 90 7.03 -29.73 2.83
C ASN A 90 7.55 -28.32 2.50
N GLN A 91 6.73 -27.40 2.01
CA GLN A 91 7.15 -26.05 1.69
C GLN A 91 7.18 -25.21 2.98
N LYS A 92 8.38 -24.83 3.43
CA LYS A 92 8.53 -23.84 4.50
C LYS A 92 8.04 -22.49 3.95
N VAL A 93 6.85 -22.09 4.33
CA VAL A 93 6.30 -20.78 4.02
C VAL A 93 6.74 -19.85 5.13
N GLU A 94 7.47 -18.80 4.77
CA GLU A 94 7.76 -17.71 5.71
C GLU A 94 6.43 -17.08 6.16
N ALA A 95 6.37 -16.65 7.40
CA ALA A 95 5.23 -15.88 7.88
C ALA A 95 5.11 -14.60 7.04
N GLN A 96 3.88 -14.16 6.74
CA GLN A 96 3.60 -13.03 5.86
C GLN A 96 4.00 -13.29 4.39
N ALA A 97 3.67 -14.46 3.87
CA ALA A 97 4.00 -14.87 2.51
C ALA A 97 3.46 -13.92 1.42
N MET A 98 2.38 -13.20 1.70
CA MET A 98 1.83 -12.15 0.83
C MET A 98 2.66 -10.86 0.86
N ASP A 99 3.34 -10.52 1.97
CA ASP A 99 4.13 -9.30 2.09
C ASP A 99 5.54 -9.51 1.52
N SER A 100 5.64 -9.47 0.19
CA SER A 100 6.90 -9.72 -0.53
C SER A 100 7.86 -8.53 -0.53
N ASN A 101 7.42 -7.34 -0.10
CA ASN A 101 8.23 -6.14 -0.02
C ASN A 101 8.77 -5.97 1.41
N ASP A 102 10.08 -5.78 1.55
CA ASP A 102 10.72 -5.57 2.86
C ASP A 102 10.12 -4.39 3.62
N LEU A 103 9.69 -3.32 2.91
CA LEU A 103 9.02 -2.17 3.52
C LEU A 103 7.63 -2.51 4.08
N GLU A 104 6.89 -3.40 3.44
CA GLU A 104 5.60 -3.87 3.96
C GLU A 104 5.80 -4.61 5.28
N ARG A 105 6.80 -5.51 5.34
CA ARG A 105 7.16 -6.26 6.55
C ARG A 105 7.65 -5.37 7.68
N GLU A 106 8.54 -4.42 7.37
CA GLU A 106 9.09 -3.49 8.36
C GLU A 106 8.04 -2.56 8.96
N ARG A 107 7.07 -2.14 8.16
CA ARG A 107 6.03 -1.18 8.56
C ARG A 107 4.73 -1.84 9.01
N GLY A 108 4.58 -3.15 8.79
CA GLY A 108 3.35 -3.89 9.10
C GLY A 108 2.14 -3.47 8.27
N ILE A 109 2.33 -2.84 7.08
CA ILE A 109 1.24 -2.35 6.23
C ILE A 109 1.33 -2.93 4.83
N THR A 110 0.19 -3.25 4.23
CA THR A 110 0.11 -3.57 2.80
C THR A 110 0.22 -2.28 1.98
N ILE A 111 1.22 -2.19 1.11
CA ILE A 111 1.48 -1.05 0.24
C ILE A 111 0.88 -1.29 -1.14
N LEU A 112 1.12 -2.47 -1.71
CA LEU A 112 0.65 -2.87 -3.03
C LEU A 112 -0.41 -3.94 -2.92
N ALA A 113 -1.46 -3.77 -3.71
CA ALA A 113 -2.49 -4.79 -3.86
C ALA A 113 -1.92 -6.07 -4.50
N LYS A 114 -2.30 -7.21 -3.97
CA LYS A 114 -1.89 -8.51 -4.48
C LYS A 114 -3.09 -9.39 -4.72
N CYS A 115 -3.04 -10.13 -5.82
CA CYS A 115 -4.06 -11.12 -6.15
C CYS A 115 -3.52 -12.52 -5.87
N THR A 116 -4.31 -13.34 -5.22
CA THR A 116 -4.06 -14.76 -5.05
C THR A 116 -5.32 -15.56 -5.35
N SER A 117 -5.19 -16.85 -5.55
CA SER A 117 -6.33 -17.72 -5.85
C SER A 117 -6.19 -19.05 -5.15
N ILE A 118 -7.24 -19.49 -4.52
CA ILE A 118 -7.34 -20.78 -3.83
C ILE A 118 -8.49 -21.61 -4.41
N VAL A 119 -8.45 -22.92 -4.21
CA VAL A 119 -9.54 -23.82 -4.60
C VAL A 119 -10.07 -24.50 -3.35
N TRP A 120 -11.37 -24.31 -3.08
CA TRP A 120 -12.06 -24.96 -1.97
C TRP A 120 -13.27 -25.73 -2.46
N ARG A 121 -13.29 -27.05 -2.25
CA ARG A 121 -14.39 -27.96 -2.66
C ARG A 121 -14.84 -27.75 -4.12
N GLY A 122 -13.89 -27.53 -5.04
CA GLY A 122 -14.15 -27.34 -6.47
C GLY A 122 -14.60 -25.94 -6.87
N VAL A 123 -14.67 -24.98 -5.92
CA VAL A 123 -14.90 -23.56 -6.19
C VAL A 123 -13.55 -22.83 -6.11
N ARG A 124 -13.25 -22.02 -7.13
CA ARG A 124 -12.09 -21.13 -7.10
C ARG A 124 -12.49 -19.82 -6.44
N ILE A 125 -11.68 -19.40 -5.49
CA ILE A 125 -11.86 -18.11 -4.80
C ILE A 125 -10.61 -17.27 -5.11
N ASN A 126 -10.81 -16.21 -5.89
CA ASN A 126 -9.79 -15.19 -6.08
C ASN A 126 -9.87 -14.21 -4.90
N ILE A 127 -8.76 -14.01 -4.24
CA ILE A 127 -8.62 -13.12 -3.09
C ILE A 127 -7.74 -11.96 -3.51
N VAL A 128 -8.26 -10.75 -3.39
CA VAL A 128 -7.52 -9.52 -3.64
C VAL A 128 -7.22 -8.87 -2.30
N ASP A 129 -5.94 -8.79 -1.97
CA ASP A 129 -5.46 -8.10 -0.78
C ASP A 129 -5.46 -6.59 -1.02
N THR A 130 -6.08 -5.81 -0.13
CA THR A 130 -6.24 -4.37 -0.29
C THR A 130 -5.32 -3.61 0.66
N PRO A 131 -4.65 -2.52 0.18
CA PRO A 131 -3.99 -1.59 1.08
C PRO A 131 -4.99 -1.02 2.11
N GLY A 132 -4.56 -0.93 3.38
CA GLY A 132 -5.40 -0.38 4.45
C GLY A 132 -5.31 1.13 4.59
N HIS A 133 -4.22 1.76 4.15
CA HIS A 133 -3.94 3.18 4.39
C HIS A 133 -4.62 4.10 3.35
N ALA A 134 -5.15 5.25 3.80
CA ALA A 134 -5.87 6.20 2.95
C ALA A 134 -5.03 6.78 1.78
N ASP A 135 -3.70 6.89 1.95
CA ASP A 135 -2.79 7.35 0.90
C ASP A 135 -2.84 6.45 -0.36
N PHE A 136 -3.26 5.18 -0.21
CA PHE A 136 -3.44 4.21 -1.30
C PHE A 136 -4.89 4.06 -1.77
N GLY A 137 -5.77 4.97 -1.38
CA GLY A 137 -7.20 4.91 -1.68
C GLY A 137 -7.53 4.76 -3.17
N GLY A 138 -6.71 5.29 -4.07
CA GLY A 138 -6.87 5.11 -5.52
C GLY A 138 -6.65 3.68 -6.01
N GLU A 139 -5.79 2.92 -5.33
CA GLU A 139 -5.61 1.51 -5.61
C GLU A 139 -6.79 0.70 -5.10
N VAL A 140 -7.25 1.03 -3.88
CA VAL A 140 -8.42 0.37 -3.27
C VAL A 140 -9.66 0.48 -4.16
N GLU A 141 -9.99 1.69 -4.66
CA GLU A 141 -11.15 1.90 -5.53
C GLU A 141 -11.10 1.04 -6.79
N ARG A 142 -9.92 0.91 -7.39
CA ARG A 142 -9.72 0.09 -8.61
C ARG A 142 -9.88 -1.39 -8.32
N ILE A 143 -9.32 -1.85 -7.19
CA ILE A 143 -9.35 -3.25 -6.78
C ILE A 143 -10.78 -3.69 -6.53
N LEU A 144 -11.57 -2.86 -5.85
CA LEU A 144 -12.98 -3.15 -5.57
C LEU A 144 -13.80 -3.37 -6.84
N ASN A 145 -13.40 -2.80 -7.99
CA ASN A 145 -14.04 -3.08 -9.28
C ASN A 145 -13.79 -4.50 -9.82
N MET A 146 -12.83 -5.24 -9.28
CA MET A 146 -12.54 -6.62 -9.71
C MET A 146 -13.30 -7.67 -8.93
N VAL A 147 -13.91 -7.32 -7.79
CA VAL A 147 -14.50 -8.27 -6.86
C VAL A 147 -16.04 -8.20 -6.83
N ASP A 148 -16.66 -9.22 -6.27
CA ASP A 148 -18.12 -9.36 -6.17
C ASP A 148 -18.59 -9.34 -4.71
N GLY A 149 -17.67 -9.44 -3.75
CA GLY A 149 -17.93 -9.33 -2.32
C GLY A 149 -16.69 -8.93 -1.53
N VAL A 150 -16.89 -8.54 -0.29
CA VAL A 150 -15.80 -8.10 0.58
C VAL A 150 -15.86 -8.80 1.93
N VAL A 151 -14.69 -9.19 2.45
CA VAL A 151 -14.54 -9.66 3.83
C VAL A 151 -13.98 -8.50 4.65
N VAL A 152 -14.79 -7.97 5.56
CA VAL A 152 -14.40 -6.89 6.48
C VAL A 152 -13.87 -7.52 7.76
N LEU A 153 -12.55 -7.48 7.94
CA LEU A 153 -11.86 -8.03 9.09
C LEU A 153 -11.69 -6.95 10.16
N VAL A 154 -12.23 -7.20 11.34
CA VAL A 154 -12.22 -6.26 12.47
C VAL A 154 -11.65 -6.93 13.71
N ASP A 155 -10.79 -6.24 14.44
CA ASP A 155 -10.26 -6.68 15.74
C ASP A 155 -11.35 -6.62 16.80
N ALA A 156 -11.51 -7.70 17.57
CA ALA A 156 -12.54 -7.83 18.61
C ALA A 156 -12.36 -6.85 19.79
N SER A 157 -11.15 -6.30 20.00
CA SER A 157 -10.89 -5.32 21.07
C SER A 157 -10.97 -3.87 20.57
N GLU A 158 -10.50 -3.59 19.35
CA GLU A 158 -10.40 -2.24 18.83
C GLU A 158 -11.68 -1.76 18.12
N GLY A 159 -12.39 -2.68 17.46
CA GLY A 159 -13.57 -2.35 16.66
C GLY A 159 -13.24 -1.74 15.29
N PRO A 160 -14.26 -1.20 14.57
CA PRO A 160 -14.08 -0.62 13.25
C PRO A 160 -13.37 0.73 13.36
N LEU A 161 -12.14 0.80 12.86
CA LEU A 161 -11.33 2.00 12.83
C LEU A 161 -11.58 2.83 11.55
N PRO A 162 -11.25 4.14 11.53
CA PRO A 162 -11.62 5.05 10.44
C PRO A 162 -11.08 4.68 9.05
N GLN A 163 -9.93 4.00 8.94
CA GLN A 163 -9.44 3.52 7.64
C GLN A 163 -10.37 2.46 7.05
N THR A 164 -10.92 1.59 7.89
CA THR A 164 -11.95 0.62 7.50
C THR A 164 -13.19 1.34 6.96
N LYS A 165 -13.61 2.45 7.59
CA LYS A 165 -14.74 3.29 7.16
C LYS A 165 -14.59 3.73 5.69
N PHE A 166 -13.41 4.21 5.30
CA PHE A 166 -13.18 4.67 3.92
C PHE A 166 -13.35 3.55 2.90
N VAL A 167 -12.66 2.41 3.12
CA VAL A 167 -12.68 1.30 2.17
C VAL A 167 -14.07 0.66 2.10
N VAL A 168 -14.72 0.49 3.25
CA VAL A 168 -16.09 -0.04 3.34
C VAL A 168 -17.08 0.90 2.65
N SER A 169 -17.00 2.23 2.85
CA SER A 169 -17.85 3.20 2.14
C SER A 169 -17.77 3.04 0.62
N LYS A 170 -16.56 2.84 0.08
CA LYS A 170 -16.38 2.62 -1.36
C LYS A 170 -16.93 1.26 -1.81
N ALA A 171 -16.76 0.21 -1.00
CA ALA A 171 -17.31 -1.11 -1.28
C ALA A 171 -18.84 -1.12 -1.29
N LEU A 172 -19.47 -0.51 -0.28
CA LEU A 172 -20.93 -0.40 -0.19
C LEU A 172 -21.55 0.40 -1.34
N LYS A 173 -20.93 1.55 -1.71
CA LYS A 173 -21.36 2.36 -2.87
C LYS A 173 -21.26 1.64 -4.20
N GLN A 174 -20.39 0.62 -4.32
CA GLN A 174 -20.30 -0.23 -5.50
C GLN A 174 -21.29 -1.42 -5.47
N GLY A 175 -22.12 -1.53 -4.42
CA GLY A 175 -23.08 -2.61 -4.26
C GLY A 175 -22.45 -3.95 -3.86
N LEU A 176 -21.21 -3.96 -3.36
CA LEU A 176 -20.56 -5.18 -2.93
C LEU A 176 -21.23 -5.75 -1.66
N ARG A 177 -21.30 -7.08 -1.57
CA ARG A 177 -21.86 -7.77 -0.41
C ARG A 177 -20.79 -7.96 0.67
N PRO A 178 -20.97 -7.42 1.88
CA PRO A 178 -20.03 -7.57 2.96
C PRO A 178 -20.23 -8.89 3.72
N ILE A 179 -19.12 -9.46 4.16
CA ILE A 179 -19.02 -10.49 5.19
C ILE A 179 -18.17 -9.90 6.31
N VAL A 180 -18.63 -9.97 7.54
CA VAL A 180 -17.86 -9.48 8.69
C VAL A 180 -17.13 -10.63 9.35
N ALA A 181 -15.83 -10.48 9.57
CA ALA A 181 -15.01 -11.42 10.34
C ALA A 181 -14.41 -10.69 11.55
N ILE A 182 -14.93 -11.01 12.76
CA ILE A 182 -14.42 -10.46 14.01
C ILE A 182 -13.26 -11.35 14.47
N ASN A 183 -12.06 -10.78 14.38
CA ASN A 183 -10.79 -11.46 14.60
C ASN A 183 -10.27 -11.21 16.02
N LYS A 184 -9.35 -12.07 16.46
CA LYS A 184 -8.65 -11.98 17.75
C LYS A 184 -9.57 -12.11 18.97
N ILE A 185 -10.66 -12.88 18.86
CA ILE A 185 -11.53 -13.17 20.02
C ILE A 185 -10.86 -14.10 21.06
N ASP A 186 -9.63 -14.55 20.78
CA ASP A 186 -8.75 -15.25 21.72
C ASP A 186 -8.12 -14.33 22.79
N ARG A 187 -8.24 -13.00 22.61
CA ARG A 187 -7.68 -12.02 23.56
C ARG A 187 -8.57 -11.82 24.79
N PRO A 188 -7.98 -11.54 25.97
CA PRO A 188 -8.74 -11.30 27.19
C PRO A 188 -9.50 -9.97 27.23
N ASP A 189 -9.14 -9.01 26.37
CA ASP A 189 -9.73 -7.67 26.25
C ASP A 189 -10.75 -7.57 25.09
N GLU A 190 -11.17 -8.71 24.55
CA GLU A 190 -12.16 -8.76 23.48
C GLU A 190 -13.55 -8.27 23.96
N ARG A 191 -14.30 -7.64 23.06
CA ARG A 191 -15.63 -7.07 23.28
C ARG A 191 -16.52 -7.24 22.03
N HIS A 192 -16.52 -8.43 21.47
CA HIS A 192 -17.11 -8.76 20.16
C HIS A 192 -18.56 -8.30 19.97
N ASP A 193 -19.42 -8.37 21.01
CA ASP A 193 -20.81 -7.90 20.95
C ASP A 193 -20.90 -6.38 20.72
N GLN A 194 -20.04 -5.60 21.38
CA GLN A 194 -19.97 -4.15 21.20
C GLN A 194 -19.43 -3.81 19.82
N VAL A 195 -18.39 -4.53 19.38
CA VAL A 195 -17.78 -4.36 18.06
C VAL A 195 -18.79 -4.66 16.94
N LEU A 196 -19.63 -5.68 17.11
CA LEU A 196 -20.69 -5.98 16.14
C LEU A 196 -21.67 -4.82 15.99
N ASN A 197 -22.11 -4.24 17.11
CA ASN A 197 -22.99 -3.07 17.10
C ASN A 197 -22.31 -1.84 16.45
N GLU A 198 -21.03 -1.60 16.76
CA GLU A 198 -20.24 -0.53 16.14
C GLU A 198 -20.11 -0.70 14.63
N ILE A 199 -19.99 -1.93 14.13
CA ILE A 199 -19.96 -2.24 12.69
C ILE A 199 -21.31 -1.98 12.05
N PHE A 200 -22.41 -2.38 12.71
CA PHE A 200 -23.76 -2.10 12.24
C PHE A 200 -24.03 -0.61 12.14
N ASP A 201 -23.71 0.15 13.19
CA ASP A 201 -23.81 1.61 13.21
C ASP A 201 -22.96 2.25 12.12
N LEU A 202 -21.75 1.74 11.90
CA LEU A 202 -20.88 2.19 10.83
C LEU A 202 -21.53 1.99 9.46
N PHE A 203 -22.06 0.81 9.15
CA PHE A 203 -22.69 0.52 7.85
C PHE A 203 -23.94 1.38 7.66
N ALA A 204 -24.77 1.52 8.69
CA ALA A 204 -25.92 2.42 8.67
C ALA A 204 -25.52 3.88 8.40
N SER A 205 -24.44 4.36 9.02
CA SER A 205 -23.91 5.72 8.80
C SER A 205 -23.32 5.94 7.40
N LEU A 206 -23.04 4.87 6.66
CA LEU A 206 -22.51 4.88 5.30
C LEU A 206 -23.60 4.68 4.23
N ASP A 207 -24.87 4.80 4.59
CA ASP A 207 -26.03 4.60 3.72
C ASP A 207 -26.07 3.19 3.07
N ALA A 208 -25.69 2.16 3.84
CA ALA A 208 -25.78 0.78 3.41
C ALA A 208 -27.24 0.40 3.13
N THR A 209 -27.47 -0.41 2.09
CA THR A 209 -28.81 -0.95 1.79
C THR A 209 -29.21 -2.00 2.82
N ASP A 210 -30.51 -2.31 2.92
CA ASP A 210 -31.02 -3.36 3.83
C ASP A 210 -30.32 -4.70 3.60
N GLU A 211 -30.05 -5.05 2.32
CA GLU A 211 -29.31 -6.27 1.97
C GLU A 211 -27.84 -6.25 2.43
N GLN A 212 -27.23 -5.06 2.55
CA GLN A 212 -25.87 -4.89 3.04
C GLN A 212 -25.81 -4.81 4.57
N LEU A 213 -26.91 -4.39 5.22
CA LEU A 213 -27.05 -4.41 6.68
C LEU A 213 -27.34 -5.84 7.21
N ASP A 214 -27.92 -6.72 6.39
CA ASP A 214 -28.10 -8.15 6.70
C ASP A 214 -26.80 -8.94 6.40
N PHE A 215 -25.68 -8.47 6.90
CA PHE A 215 -24.39 -9.09 6.67
C PHE A 215 -24.16 -10.29 7.60
N PRO A 216 -23.64 -11.41 7.09
CA PRO A 216 -23.26 -12.54 7.92
C PRO A 216 -21.96 -12.27 8.67
N VAL A 217 -21.83 -12.85 9.89
CA VAL A 217 -20.69 -12.67 10.77
C VAL A 217 -20.03 -14.00 11.06
N VAL A 218 -18.70 -13.99 11.16
CA VAL A 218 -17.89 -15.08 11.74
C VAL A 218 -16.92 -14.52 12.77
N TYR A 219 -16.60 -15.32 13.77
CA TYR A 219 -15.76 -14.97 14.91
C TYR A 219 -14.57 -15.91 14.98
N GLY A 220 -13.36 -15.42 15.26
CA GLY A 220 -12.24 -16.33 15.37
C GLY A 220 -10.88 -15.70 15.63
N SER A 221 -9.86 -16.50 15.37
CA SER A 221 -8.44 -16.14 15.47
C SER A 221 -7.74 -16.53 14.16
N GLY A 222 -7.39 -15.52 13.35
CA GLY A 222 -6.60 -15.73 12.13
C GLY A 222 -5.22 -16.29 12.43
N ARG A 223 -4.65 -15.96 13.60
CA ARG A 223 -3.36 -16.49 14.05
C ARG A 223 -3.44 -17.99 14.32
N ASP A 224 -4.48 -18.42 15.01
CA ASP A 224 -4.66 -19.82 15.37
C ASP A 224 -5.40 -20.61 14.29
N GLY A 225 -5.83 -19.92 13.20
CA GLY A 225 -6.35 -20.53 11.98
C GLY A 225 -7.74 -21.12 12.09
N TRP A 226 -8.65 -20.49 12.86
CA TRP A 226 -10.03 -20.94 12.98
C TRP A 226 -11.02 -19.79 12.97
N MET A 227 -12.22 -20.06 12.43
CA MET A 227 -13.39 -19.18 12.47
C MET A 227 -14.64 -20.00 12.80
N ALA A 228 -15.60 -19.42 13.49
CA ALA A 228 -16.88 -20.05 13.83
C ALA A 228 -18.04 -19.06 13.60
N ALA A 229 -19.25 -19.56 13.36
CA ALA A 229 -20.44 -18.72 13.24
C ALA A 229 -20.93 -18.17 14.58
N ASP A 230 -20.50 -18.78 15.69
CA ASP A 230 -20.84 -18.41 17.06
C ASP A 230 -19.52 -18.24 17.85
N PRO A 231 -19.34 -17.18 18.68
CA PRO A 231 -18.15 -16.99 19.50
C PRO A 231 -17.81 -18.17 20.42
N ALA A 232 -18.86 -18.88 20.91
CA ALA A 232 -18.73 -20.10 21.71
C ALA A 232 -18.59 -21.38 20.86
N GLY A 233 -18.62 -21.26 19.53
CA GLY A 233 -18.58 -22.39 18.60
C GLY A 233 -17.25 -23.14 18.57
N PRO A 234 -17.16 -24.24 17.81
CA PRO A 234 -15.98 -25.07 17.74
C PRO A 234 -14.80 -24.33 17.08
N LYS A 235 -13.64 -24.33 17.75
CA LYS A 235 -12.39 -23.70 17.32
C LYS A 235 -11.54 -24.69 16.51
N VAL A 236 -11.94 -25.01 15.27
CA VAL A 236 -11.32 -26.10 14.49
C VAL A 236 -10.47 -25.58 13.33
N ASP A 237 -11.09 -24.92 12.36
CA ASP A 237 -10.47 -24.47 11.12
C ASP A 237 -11.21 -23.26 10.48
N LEU A 238 -10.83 -22.88 9.26
CA LEU A 238 -11.46 -21.78 8.51
C LEU A 238 -12.62 -22.23 7.62
N THR A 239 -13.05 -23.50 7.70
CA THR A 239 -14.18 -24.01 6.90
C THR A 239 -15.42 -23.13 6.97
N PRO A 240 -15.85 -22.62 8.16
CA PRO A 240 -17.01 -21.73 8.23
C PRO A 240 -16.89 -20.46 7.38
N LEU A 241 -15.69 -19.87 7.33
CA LEU A 241 -15.44 -18.69 6.50
C LEU A 241 -15.45 -19.05 5.00
N PHE A 242 -14.83 -20.16 4.59
CA PHE A 242 -14.84 -20.61 3.20
C PHE A 242 -16.27 -20.88 2.70
N GLU A 243 -17.07 -21.59 3.49
CA GLU A 243 -18.45 -21.90 3.13
C GLU A 243 -19.34 -20.65 3.09
N LEU A 244 -19.07 -19.70 3.99
CA LEU A 244 -19.77 -18.42 4.00
C LEU A 244 -19.46 -17.60 2.75
N ILE A 245 -18.19 -17.51 2.33
CA ILE A 245 -17.78 -16.85 1.10
C ILE A 245 -18.50 -17.47 -0.11
N ILE A 246 -18.52 -18.81 -0.22
CA ILE A 246 -19.15 -19.51 -1.34
C ILE A 246 -20.65 -19.25 -1.39
N ARG A 247 -21.32 -19.20 -0.25
CA ARG A 247 -22.79 -19.05 -0.13
C ARG A 247 -23.24 -17.60 -0.30
N HIS A 248 -22.53 -16.65 0.30
CA HIS A 248 -22.95 -15.25 0.38
C HIS A 248 -22.46 -14.38 -0.79
N VAL A 249 -21.23 -14.59 -1.25
CA VAL A 249 -20.70 -13.83 -2.39
C VAL A 249 -21.27 -14.39 -3.69
N PRO A 250 -21.90 -13.56 -4.54
CA PRO A 250 -22.42 -14.04 -5.82
C PRO A 250 -21.28 -14.46 -6.77
N PRO A 251 -21.57 -15.37 -7.72
CA PRO A 251 -20.64 -15.63 -8.81
C PRO A 251 -20.47 -14.36 -9.66
N PRO A 252 -19.31 -14.16 -10.29
CA PRO A 252 -19.10 -13.01 -11.15
C PRO A 252 -20.07 -12.99 -12.32
N VAL A 253 -20.65 -11.83 -12.57
CA VAL A 253 -21.52 -11.63 -13.73
C VAL A 253 -20.65 -11.50 -14.97
N ALA A 254 -20.82 -12.40 -15.93
CA ALA A 254 -20.21 -12.34 -17.24
C ALA A 254 -21.14 -11.60 -18.22
N GLU A 255 -20.64 -10.55 -18.85
CA GLU A 255 -21.34 -9.88 -19.94
C GLU A 255 -21.15 -10.65 -21.24
N GLU A 256 -22.20 -10.72 -22.07
CA GLU A 256 -22.06 -11.30 -23.41
C GLU A 256 -21.32 -10.33 -24.35
N GLY A 257 -20.48 -10.86 -25.22
CA GLY A 257 -19.80 -10.05 -26.22
C GLY A 257 -18.31 -10.40 -26.42
N PRO A 258 -17.62 -9.61 -27.22
CA PRO A 258 -16.19 -9.76 -27.47
C PRO A 258 -15.39 -9.50 -26.18
N PHE A 259 -14.12 -9.91 -26.18
CA PHE A 259 -13.20 -9.70 -25.05
C PHE A 259 -13.13 -8.24 -24.62
N ARG A 260 -13.36 -7.99 -23.31
CA ARG A 260 -13.14 -6.72 -22.65
C ARG A 260 -12.62 -6.93 -21.22
N MET A 261 -11.58 -6.23 -20.84
CA MET A 261 -10.98 -6.21 -19.52
C MET A 261 -10.55 -4.79 -19.15
N LEU A 262 -10.86 -4.32 -17.95
CA LEU A 262 -10.33 -3.07 -17.41
C LEU A 262 -8.99 -3.37 -16.73
N ALA A 263 -7.93 -2.70 -17.16
CA ALA A 263 -6.63 -2.79 -16.52
C ALA A 263 -6.66 -2.10 -15.14
N THR A 264 -6.43 -2.85 -14.08
CA THR A 264 -6.53 -2.37 -12.68
C THR A 264 -5.18 -2.13 -12.06
N THR A 265 -4.22 -3.03 -12.28
CA THR A 265 -2.83 -2.87 -11.81
C THR A 265 -1.86 -3.08 -12.96
N LEU A 266 -0.71 -2.40 -12.86
CA LEU A 266 0.39 -2.51 -13.81
C LEU A 266 1.66 -2.90 -13.07
N GLU A 267 2.32 -3.93 -13.57
CA GLU A 267 3.63 -4.36 -13.12
C GLU A 267 4.60 -4.40 -14.31
N ALA A 268 5.88 -4.28 -14.05
CA ALA A 268 6.91 -4.45 -15.08
C ALA A 268 7.76 -5.67 -14.74
N ASP A 269 7.80 -6.61 -15.65
CA ASP A 269 8.65 -7.79 -15.59
C ASP A 269 9.85 -7.62 -16.53
N PRO A 270 11.08 -7.99 -16.13
CA PRO A 270 12.27 -7.85 -17.00
C PRO A 270 12.18 -8.60 -18.32
N TYR A 271 11.42 -9.70 -18.38
CA TYR A 271 11.30 -10.58 -19.56
C TYR A 271 9.98 -10.40 -20.32
N LEU A 272 8.89 -10.12 -19.61
CA LEU A 272 7.55 -10.01 -20.21
C LEU A 272 7.14 -8.56 -20.50
N GLY A 273 7.92 -7.59 -20.03
CA GLY A 273 7.60 -6.18 -20.14
C GLY A 273 6.45 -5.78 -19.20
N ARG A 274 5.49 -5.03 -19.72
CA ARG A 274 4.31 -4.61 -18.96
C ARG A 274 3.34 -5.77 -18.76
N ILE A 275 2.89 -5.97 -17.54
CA ILE A 275 1.88 -6.96 -17.15
C ILE A 275 0.69 -6.19 -16.57
N LEU A 276 -0.44 -6.26 -17.25
CA LEU A 276 -1.67 -5.61 -16.85
C LEU A 276 -2.62 -6.63 -16.24
N THR A 277 -2.98 -6.43 -14.96
CA THR A 277 -3.92 -7.28 -14.23
C THR A 277 -5.29 -6.63 -14.20
N GLY A 278 -6.32 -7.44 -14.39
CA GLY A 278 -7.71 -6.99 -14.33
C GLY A 278 -8.69 -8.14 -14.37
N ARG A 279 -9.98 -7.81 -14.21
CA ARG A 279 -11.09 -8.75 -14.37
C ARG A 279 -11.61 -8.70 -15.78
N ILE A 280 -11.78 -9.87 -16.41
CA ILE A 280 -12.45 -10.00 -17.70
C ILE A 280 -13.94 -9.75 -17.51
N ARG A 281 -14.51 -8.76 -18.21
CA ARG A 281 -15.95 -8.42 -18.15
C ARG A 281 -16.75 -9.22 -19.14
N SER A 282 -16.23 -9.40 -20.34
CA SER A 282 -16.90 -10.15 -21.42
C SER A 282 -15.92 -10.95 -22.28
N GLY A 283 -16.40 -12.01 -22.91
CA GLY A 283 -15.65 -12.82 -23.83
C GLY A 283 -14.53 -13.66 -23.20
N SER A 284 -13.55 -14.00 -24.01
CA SER A 284 -12.37 -14.77 -23.57
C SER A 284 -11.10 -14.23 -24.23
N VAL A 285 -9.96 -14.50 -23.61
CA VAL A 285 -8.64 -14.11 -24.12
C VAL A 285 -7.68 -15.31 -24.14
N ARG A 286 -6.82 -15.33 -25.18
CA ARG A 286 -5.83 -16.39 -25.40
C ARG A 286 -4.47 -15.78 -25.79
N PRO A 287 -3.35 -16.47 -25.57
CA PRO A 287 -2.06 -16.11 -26.15
C PRO A 287 -2.17 -15.96 -27.67
N ASN A 288 -1.40 -15.04 -28.25
CA ASN A 288 -1.37 -14.63 -29.65
C ASN A 288 -2.65 -13.96 -30.20
N GLN A 289 -3.70 -13.78 -29.37
CA GLN A 289 -4.90 -13.04 -29.79
C GLN A 289 -4.55 -11.55 -30.04
N ALA A 290 -5.11 -11.00 -31.13
CA ALA A 290 -5.04 -9.57 -31.38
C ALA A 290 -5.96 -8.83 -30.39
N ILE A 291 -5.44 -7.79 -29.75
CA ILE A 291 -6.19 -6.91 -28.85
C ILE A 291 -5.79 -5.48 -29.07
N LYS A 292 -6.59 -4.56 -28.58
CA LYS A 292 -6.25 -3.13 -28.48
C LYS A 292 -6.50 -2.60 -27.09
N ALA A 293 -5.85 -1.48 -26.79
CA ALA A 293 -6.06 -0.72 -25.57
C ALA A 293 -6.77 0.59 -25.91
N LEU A 294 -7.87 0.87 -25.20
CA LEU A 294 -8.63 2.12 -25.29
C LEU A 294 -8.48 2.90 -23.99
N ALA A 295 -8.11 4.16 -24.08
CA ALA A 295 -8.12 5.08 -22.96
C ALA A 295 -9.55 5.35 -22.47
N ARG A 296 -9.71 5.94 -21.28
CA ARG A 296 -11.01 6.27 -20.69
C ARG A 296 -11.90 7.15 -21.55
N ASP A 297 -11.30 8.01 -22.38
CA ASP A 297 -11.98 8.91 -23.32
C ASP A 297 -12.34 8.24 -24.65
N GLY A 298 -12.04 6.95 -24.79
CA GLY A 298 -12.26 6.16 -26.01
C GLY A 298 -11.15 6.27 -27.06
N ARG A 299 -10.10 7.03 -26.81
CA ARG A 299 -8.94 7.16 -27.70
C ARG A 299 -8.18 5.83 -27.74
N LEU A 300 -7.79 5.42 -28.95
CA LEU A 300 -6.91 4.26 -29.14
C LEU A 300 -5.51 4.59 -28.57
N VAL A 301 -5.04 3.78 -27.64
CA VAL A 301 -3.70 3.86 -27.05
C VAL A 301 -2.72 3.08 -27.91
N GLU A 302 -2.98 1.79 -28.10
CA GLU A 302 -2.16 0.91 -28.94
C GLU A 302 -2.96 -0.30 -29.43
N GLU A 303 -2.46 -0.95 -30.48
CA GLU A 303 -2.90 -2.27 -30.93
C GLU A 303 -1.75 -3.25 -30.82
N GLY A 304 -2.03 -4.45 -30.35
CA GLY A 304 -1.00 -5.44 -30.10
C GLY A 304 -1.52 -6.87 -30.08
N ARG A 305 -0.66 -7.77 -29.64
CA ARG A 305 -1.00 -9.18 -29.43
C ARG A 305 -0.66 -9.61 -28.01
N VAL A 306 -1.53 -10.42 -27.43
CA VAL A 306 -1.29 -11.04 -26.14
C VAL A 306 -0.09 -11.98 -26.25
N THR A 307 0.97 -11.71 -25.50
CA THR A 307 2.14 -12.60 -25.42
C THR A 307 1.88 -13.75 -24.46
N LYS A 308 1.33 -13.45 -23.29
CA LYS A 308 0.95 -14.44 -22.27
C LYS A 308 -0.31 -14.03 -21.54
N VAL A 309 -1.09 -15.02 -21.14
CA VAL A 309 -2.18 -14.90 -20.17
C VAL A 309 -1.77 -15.65 -18.91
N LEU A 310 -1.75 -14.99 -17.77
CA LEU A 310 -1.30 -15.53 -16.51
C LEU A 310 -2.47 -15.55 -15.51
N ALA A 311 -2.77 -16.71 -14.97
CA ALA A 311 -3.73 -16.87 -13.88
C ALA A 311 -3.02 -16.99 -12.53
N PHE A 312 -3.67 -16.55 -11.47
CA PHE A 312 -3.18 -16.71 -10.11
C PHE A 312 -3.44 -18.14 -9.61
N ARG A 313 -2.45 -18.76 -8.99
CA ARG A 313 -2.54 -20.09 -8.38
C ARG A 313 -1.74 -20.08 -7.08
N GLY A 314 -2.42 -19.96 -5.93
CA GLY A 314 -1.72 -19.59 -4.71
C GLY A 314 -1.00 -18.25 -4.91
N LEU A 315 0.24 -18.18 -4.53
CA LEU A 315 1.09 -16.98 -4.70
C LEU A 315 1.77 -16.88 -6.08
N GLU A 316 1.70 -17.92 -6.90
CA GLU A 316 2.37 -17.98 -8.19
C GLU A 316 1.45 -17.59 -9.34
N ARG A 317 2.06 -17.07 -10.41
CA ARG A 317 1.39 -16.80 -11.69
C ARG A 317 1.71 -17.92 -12.66
N THR A 318 0.68 -18.62 -13.10
CA THR A 318 0.79 -19.72 -14.05
C THR A 318 0.26 -19.30 -15.40
N ALA A 319 1.02 -19.57 -16.48
CA ALA A 319 0.54 -19.34 -17.83
C ALA A 319 -0.62 -20.29 -18.14
N ILE A 320 -1.68 -19.74 -18.76
CA ILE A 320 -2.87 -20.49 -19.17
C ILE A 320 -3.19 -20.22 -20.64
N ASP A 321 -3.84 -21.21 -21.28
CA ASP A 321 -4.19 -21.12 -22.69
C ASP A 321 -5.45 -20.29 -22.96
N VAL A 322 -6.37 -20.21 -22.00
CA VAL A 322 -7.62 -19.48 -22.12
C VAL A 322 -8.05 -18.93 -20.78
N ALA A 323 -8.48 -17.67 -20.76
CA ALA A 323 -9.19 -17.06 -19.65
C ALA A 323 -10.56 -16.54 -20.13
N GLU A 324 -11.57 -16.64 -19.28
CA GLU A 324 -12.96 -16.32 -19.61
C GLU A 324 -13.51 -15.20 -18.72
N ALA A 325 -14.64 -14.64 -19.13
CA ALA A 325 -15.33 -13.59 -18.38
C ALA A 325 -15.58 -13.99 -16.92
N GLY A 326 -15.33 -13.06 -16.00
CA GLY A 326 -15.40 -13.22 -14.55
C GLY A 326 -14.06 -13.51 -13.89
N ASP A 327 -13.06 -14.06 -14.59
CA ASP A 327 -11.76 -14.37 -14.00
C ASP A 327 -10.86 -13.10 -13.87
N ILE A 328 -10.00 -13.11 -12.85
CA ILE A 328 -8.97 -12.10 -12.64
C ILE A 328 -7.66 -12.67 -13.18
N VAL A 329 -7.12 -12.02 -14.20
CA VAL A 329 -5.93 -12.47 -14.91
C VAL A 329 -4.95 -11.33 -15.15
N ALA A 330 -3.70 -11.71 -15.41
CA ALA A 330 -2.66 -10.79 -15.82
C ALA A 330 -2.30 -11.05 -17.30
N ILE A 331 -2.24 -9.99 -18.10
CA ILE A 331 -1.97 -10.03 -19.54
C ILE A 331 -0.67 -9.29 -19.83
N ALA A 332 0.22 -9.93 -20.59
CA ALA A 332 1.43 -9.34 -21.15
C ALA A 332 1.33 -9.26 -22.66
N GLY A 333 2.02 -8.28 -23.26
CA GLY A 333 2.13 -8.12 -24.71
C GLY A 333 1.84 -6.71 -25.24
N LEU A 334 1.43 -5.79 -24.36
CA LEU A 334 1.25 -4.37 -24.66
C LEU A 334 2.39 -3.56 -24.06
N THR A 335 2.74 -2.45 -24.70
CA THR A 335 3.91 -1.63 -24.35
C THR A 335 3.56 -0.25 -23.82
N GLU A 336 2.43 0.31 -24.23
CA GLU A 336 1.97 1.65 -23.87
C GLU A 336 0.77 1.65 -22.93
N ALA A 337 -0.07 0.62 -23.01
CA ALA A 337 -1.28 0.50 -22.19
C ALA A 337 -0.97 0.61 -20.70
N THR A 338 -1.84 1.30 -19.97
CA THR A 338 -1.67 1.63 -18.57
C THR A 338 -2.91 1.29 -17.76
N VAL A 339 -2.87 1.61 -16.48
CA VAL A 339 -3.99 1.42 -15.56
C VAL A 339 -5.18 2.29 -15.97
N ALA A 340 -6.39 1.75 -15.81
CA ALA A 340 -7.67 2.31 -16.24
C ALA A 340 -7.92 2.31 -17.76
N ASP A 341 -7.00 1.77 -18.57
CA ASP A 341 -7.28 1.48 -19.96
C ASP A 341 -8.12 0.20 -20.12
N THR A 342 -8.93 0.17 -21.16
CA THR A 342 -9.71 -1.03 -21.52
C THR A 342 -8.94 -1.84 -22.53
N LEU A 343 -8.52 -3.05 -22.13
CA LEU A 343 -7.98 -4.05 -23.05
C LEU A 343 -9.16 -4.79 -23.71
N CYS A 344 -9.23 -4.80 -25.02
CA CYS A 344 -10.39 -5.36 -25.69
C CYS A 344 -10.06 -5.93 -27.08
N ASP A 345 -11.04 -6.69 -27.58
CA ASP A 345 -11.03 -7.15 -28.97
C ASP A 345 -11.01 -5.95 -29.94
N PRO A 346 -10.34 -6.02 -31.11
CA PRO A 346 -10.29 -4.93 -32.08
C PRO A 346 -11.66 -4.40 -32.52
N SER A 347 -12.71 -5.22 -32.46
CA SER A 347 -14.08 -4.81 -32.82
C SER A 347 -14.77 -3.88 -31.81
N VAL A 348 -14.26 -3.77 -30.58
CA VAL A 348 -14.85 -2.95 -29.51
C VAL A 348 -14.54 -1.48 -29.72
N GLY A 349 -15.57 -0.63 -29.75
CA GLY A 349 -15.42 0.83 -29.90
C GLY A 349 -15.58 1.63 -28.61
N VAL A 350 -16.13 1.04 -27.53
CA VAL A 350 -16.47 1.75 -26.30
C VAL A 350 -15.68 1.18 -25.13
N PRO A 351 -14.90 2.02 -24.38
CA PRO A 351 -14.16 1.55 -23.21
C PRO A 351 -15.11 1.20 -22.05
N ILE A 352 -14.61 0.39 -21.14
CA ILE A 352 -15.29 0.12 -19.86
C ILE A 352 -15.24 1.40 -19.01
N PRO A 353 -16.35 1.86 -18.43
CA PRO A 353 -16.36 3.01 -17.55
C PRO A 353 -15.41 2.78 -16.36
N ALA A 354 -14.39 3.62 -16.25
CA ALA A 354 -13.47 3.62 -15.10
C ALA A 354 -13.75 4.82 -14.22
N GLN A 355 -13.80 4.61 -12.91
CA GLN A 355 -14.01 5.70 -11.95
C GLN A 355 -12.82 6.69 -11.99
N PRO A 356 -13.10 8.01 -11.85
CA PRO A 356 -12.03 9.00 -11.75
C PRO A 356 -11.23 8.75 -10.47
N ILE A 357 -9.91 8.78 -10.60
CA ILE A 357 -9.01 8.69 -9.46
C ILE A 357 -8.92 10.06 -8.82
N ASP A 358 -9.07 10.12 -7.48
CA ASP A 358 -8.88 11.39 -6.78
C ASP A 358 -7.48 11.96 -7.07
N PRO A 359 -7.38 13.25 -7.29
CA PRO A 359 -6.11 13.87 -7.62
C PRO A 359 -5.14 13.88 -6.43
N PRO A 360 -3.83 14.00 -6.70
CA PRO A 360 -2.85 14.17 -5.64
C PRO A 360 -3.12 15.46 -4.85
N THR A 361 -2.90 15.40 -3.53
CA THR A 361 -3.10 16.50 -2.59
C THR A 361 -1.80 17.14 -2.12
N LEU A 362 -0.68 16.40 -2.15
CA LEU A 362 0.66 16.86 -1.76
C LEU A 362 1.63 16.79 -2.93
N ALA A 363 2.57 17.72 -2.98
CA ALA A 363 3.68 17.72 -3.93
C ALA A 363 5.00 18.05 -3.24
N MET A 364 6.10 17.47 -3.72
CA MET A 364 7.46 17.71 -3.26
C MET A 364 8.38 17.92 -4.47
N LEU A 365 9.45 18.68 -4.26
CA LEU A 365 10.52 18.77 -5.25
C LEU A 365 11.58 17.71 -4.96
N PHE A 366 11.86 16.91 -5.97
CA PHE A 366 12.98 15.96 -5.99
C PHE A 366 14.10 16.57 -6.81
N ARG A 367 15.33 16.56 -6.31
CA ARG A 367 16.49 17.16 -6.94
C ARG A 367 17.69 16.24 -6.81
N ILE A 368 18.68 16.47 -7.65
CA ILE A 368 20.01 15.87 -7.44
C ILE A 368 20.57 16.25 -6.08
N ASN A 369 21.39 15.38 -5.52
CA ASN A 369 22.21 15.75 -4.36
C ASN A 369 23.39 16.60 -4.85
N ASP A 370 23.36 17.90 -4.53
CA ASP A 370 24.40 18.88 -4.80
C ASP A 370 25.22 19.25 -3.53
N GLY A 371 25.09 18.42 -2.48
CA GLY A 371 25.82 18.59 -1.23
C GLY A 371 27.31 18.21 -1.33
N PRO A 372 28.14 18.65 -0.35
CA PRO A 372 29.59 18.34 -0.35
C PRO A 372 29.94 16.85 -0.26
N PHE A 373 28.98 16.01 0.14
CA PHE A 373 29.16 14.56 0.22
C PHE A 373 28.46 13.79 -0.89
N ALA A 374 27.99 14.48 -1.95
CA ALA A 374 27.33 13.86 -3.07
C ALA A 374 28.21 12.80 -3.76
N GLY A 375 27.64 11.64 -4.10
CA GLY A 375 28.32 10.53 -4.77
C GLY A 375 29.26 9.71 -3.86
N GLN A 376 29.22 9.91 -2.53
CA GLN A 376 30.07 9.14 -1.61
C GLN A 376 29.38 7.91 -1.01
N GLU A 377 28.06 7.87 -1.03
CA GLU A 377 27.27 6.84 -0.37
C GLU A 377 26.34 6.09 -1.34
N GLY A 378 26.01 6.69 -2.49
CA GLY A 378 25.22 6.10 -3.57
C GLY A 378 25.88 6.27 -4.93
N ASP A 379 25.47 5.46 -5.90
CA ASP A 379 25.97 5.44 -7.27
C ASP A 379 25.05 6.13 -8.28
N LYS A 380 23.76 6.33 -7.93
CA LYS A 380 22.74 6.92 -8.80
C LYS A 380 22.48 8.37 -8.43
N VAL A 381 23.35 9.25 -8.91
CA VAL A 381 23.37 10.71 -8.58
C VAL A 381 22.93 11.60 -9.72
N GLN A 382 22.77 11.05 -10.94
CA GLN A 382 22.52 11.85 -12.15
C GLN A 382 21.03 12.22 -12.29
N SER A 383 20.74 13.46 -12.68
CA SER A 383 19.39 13.97 -12.91
C SER A 383 18.56 13.07 -13.84
N ARG A 384 19.15 12.62 -14.96
CA ARG A 384 18.48 11.73 -15.90
C ARG A 384 18.06 10.40 -15.27
N VAL A 385 18.94 9.78 -14.46
CA VAL A 385 18.66 8.49 -13.83
C VAL A 385 17.55 8.62 -12.77
N ILE A 386 17.55 9.71 -12.01
CA ILE A 386 16.47 10.05 -11.08
C ILE A 386 15.15 10.26 -11.84
N ARG A 387 15.17 11.05 -12.91
CA ARG A 387 14.01 11.31 -13.75
C ARG A 387 13.41 10.03 -14.32
N ASP A 388 14.23 9.18 -14.94
CA ASP A 388 13.77 7.91 -15.53
C ASP A 388 13.13 6.99 -14.46
N ARG A 389 13.67 6.98 -13.23
CA ARG A 389 13.08 6.23 -12.13
C ARG A 389 11.74 6.80 -11.68
N LEU A 390 11.64 8.14 -11.55
CA LEU A 390 10.41 8.81 -11.17
C LEU A 390 9.31 8.63 -12.22
N MET A 391 9.65 8.72 -13.50
CA MET A 391 8.70 8.49 -14.60
C MET A 391 8.19 7.05 -14.61
N LYS A 392 9.05 6.06 -14.40
CA LYS A 392 8.64 4.66 -14.23
C LYS A 392 7.69 4.45 -13.05
N GLU A 393 7.88 5.20 -11.96
CA GLU A 393 6.95 5.15 -10.84
C GLU A 393 5.58 5.72 -11.22
N ALA A 394 5.55 6.88 -11.89
CA ALA A 394 4.31 7.51 -12.34
C ALA A 394 3.54 6.64 -13.36
N GLU A 395 4.24 5.83 -14.17
CA GLU A 395 3.61 4.86 -15.06
C GLU A 395 2.91 3.73 -14.30
N ARG A 396 3.50 3.27 -13.21
CA ARG A 396 2.98 2.17 -12.40
C ARG A 396 1.91 2.63 -11.41
N ASN A 397 2.09 3.82 -10.86
CA ASN A 397 1.23 4.37 -9.81
C ASN A 397 0.51 5.63 -10.30
N VAL A 398 -0.72 5.46 -10.75
CA VAL A 398 -1.56 6.57 -11.30
C VAL A 398 -1.87 7.66 -10.26
N ALA A 399 -1.71 7.35 -8.95
CA ALA A 399 -1.86 8.33 -7.88
C ALA A 399 -0.63 9.26 -7.75
N ILE A 400 0.49 8.91 -8.40
CA ILE A 400 1.71 9.73 -8.46
C ILE A 400 1.75 10.48 -9.79
N ARG A 401 2.06 11.76 -9.73
CA ARG A 401 2.27 12.61 -10.90
C ARG A 401 3.65 13.22 -10.83
N VAL A 402 4.42 13.09 -11.90
CA VAL A 402 5.76 13.67 -12.03
C VAL A 402 5.75 14.74 -13.11
N ARG A 403 6.35 15.89 -12.84
CA ARG A 403 6.54 17.00 -13.78
C ARG A 403 7.96 17.52 -13.68
N ASP A 404 8.57 17.80 -14.85
CA ASP A 404 9.83 18.52 -14.88
C ASP A 404 9.58 19.99 -14.49
N VAL A 405 10.44 20.56 -13.66
CA VAL A 405 10.39 21.98 -13.30
C VAL A 405 11.27 22.74 -14.29
N PRO A 406 10.71 23.66 -15.09
CA PRO A 406 11.48 24.38 -16.11
C PRO A 406 12.72 25.05 -15.52
N ASP A 407 13.79 25.08 -16.29
CA ASP A 407 15.07 25.74 -15.97
C ASP A 407 15.77 25.25 -14.70
N THR A 408 15.41 24.05 -14.21
CA THR A 408 16.04 23.46 -13.02
C THR A 408 16.22 21.95 -13.18
N ASP A 409 17.22 21.38 -12.51
CA ASP A 409 17.38 19.93 -12.34
C ASP A 409 16.48 19.39 -11.21
N SER A 410 15.19 19.76 -11.26
CA SER A 410 14.22 19.43 -10.24
C SER A 410 12.97 18.81 -10.85
N PHE A 411 12.36 17.88 -10.12
CA PHE A 411 11.14 17.19 -10.50
C PHE A 411 10.08 17.42 -9.44
N GLU A 412 8.94 17.96 -9.82
CA GLU A 412 7.77 18.01 -8.94
C GLU A 412 7.10 16.63 -8.95
N VAL A 413 7.07 16.01 -7.78
CA VAL A 413 6.41 14.73 -7.57
C VAL A 413 5.20 14.96 -6.67
N ALA A 414 4.01 14.73 -7.20
CA ALA A 414 2.77 14.89 -6.46
C ALA A 414 2.15 13.52 -6.17
N GLY A 415 1.67 13.35 -4.93
CA GLY A 415 1.04 12.13 -4.41
C GLY A 415 -0.13 12.46 -3.49
N ARG A 416 -0.80 11.43 -2.95
CA ARG A 416 -1.96 11.59 -2.07
C ARG A 416 -1.59 11.93 -0.63
N GLY A 417 -0.43 11.46 -0.15
CA GLY A 417 -0.04 11.66 1.25
C GLY A 417 1.46 11.56 1.47
N GLU A 418 1.88 11.90 2.69
CA GLU A 418 3.28 11.86 3.11
C GLU A 418 3.85 10.44 3.09
N LEU A 419 3.05 9.46 3.48
CA LEU A 419 3.48 8.06 3.53
C LEU A 419 3.78 7.53 2.12
N GLN A 420 2.94 7.85 1.12
CA GLN A 420 3.16 7.44 -0.26
C GLN A 420 4.47 8.01 -0.81
N LEU A 421 4.70 9.31 -0.60
CA LEU A 421 5.95 9.97 -1.03
C LEU A 421 7.16 9.44 -0.25
N GLY A 422 7.02 9.19 1.06
CA GLY A 422 8.06 8.60 1.89
C GLY A 422 8.47 7.20 1.46
N ILE A 423 7.50 6.36 1.05
CA ILE A 423 7.77 5.02 0.52
C ILE A 423 8.53 5.10 -0.82
N LEU A 424 8.15 6.02 -1.71
CA LEU A 424 8.88 6.23 -2.96
C LEU A 424 10.35 6.63 -2.69
N ILE A 425 10.57 7.56 -1.78
CA ILE A 425 11.91 8.00 -1.40
C ILE A 425 12.71 6.85 -0.79
N GLU A 426 12.11 6.08 0.12
CA GLU A 426 12.80 4.96 0.77
C GLU A 426 13.14 3.83 -0.23
N ASN A 427 12.27 3.55 -1.19
CA ASN A 427 12.56 2.62 -2.28
C ASN A 427 13.76 3.11 -3.11
N MET A 428 13.76 4.37 -3.52
CA MET A 428 14.87 4.95 -4.27
C MET A 428 16.18 4.91 -3.47
N ARG A 429 16.11 5.23 -2.18
CA ARG A 429 17.26 5.15 -1.26
C ARG A 429 17.86 3.73 -1.24
N ARG A 430 17.04 2.69 -1.11
CA ARG A 430 17.47 1.27 -1.11
C ARG A 430 17.99 0.81 -2.49
N GLU A 431 17.49 1.41 -3.55
CA GLU A 431 17.98 1.18 -4.92
C GLU A 431 19.35 1.86 -5.20
N GLY A 432 19.93 2.59 -4.25
CA GLY A 432 21.25 3.23 -4.37
C GLY A 432 21.24 4.68 -4.87
N PHE A 433 20.05 5.33 -4.87
CA PHE A 433 19.95 6.74 -5.26
C PHE A 433 20.42 7.69 -4.16
N GLU A 434 21.09 8.77 -4.56
CA GLU A 434 21.27 9.97 -3.76
C GLU A 434 20.45 11.12 -4.33
N LEU A 435 19.66 11.75 -3.49
CA LEU A 435 18.78 12.85 -3.90
C LEU A 435 18.54 13.83 -2.75
N THR A 436 18.01 14.99 -3.07
CA THR A 436 17.50 15.94 -2.09
C THR A 436 16.02 16.18 -2.33
N VAL A 437 15.25 16.34 -1.25
CA VAL A 437 13.83 16.64 -1.33
C VAL A 437 13.49 17.90 -0.54
N SER A 438 12.49 18.63 -1.03
CA SER A 438 11.93 19.79 -0.37
C SER A 438 10.86 19.40 0.65
N ARG A 439 10.43 20.36 1.47
CA ARG A 439 9.22 20.22 2.29
C ARG A 439 8.01 19.88 1.42
N PRO A 440 7.12 18.96 1.86
CA PRO A 440 5.84 18.72 1.20
C PRO A 440 4.98 19.99 1.17
N LYS A 441 4.39 20.29 0.01
CA LYS A 441 3.45 21.40 -0.19
C LYS A 441 2.12 20.86 -0.68
N VAL A 442 1.01 21.49 -0.26
CA VAL A 442 -0.31 21.10 -0.74
C VAL A 442 -0.53 21.58 -2.17
N VAL A 443 -1.16 20.73 -2.96
CA VAL A 443 -1.58 21.08 -4.33
C VAL A 443 -2.84 21.94 -4.25
N THR A 444 -2.69 23.23 -4.48
CA THR A 444 -3.82 24.17 -4.51
C THR A 444 -4.45 24.24 -5.90
N ARG A 445 -5.71 24.67 -5.97
CA ARG A 445 -6.46 24.89 -7.21
C ARG A 445 -7.00 26.30 -7.23
N ILE A 446 -7.29 26.79 -8.42
CA ILE A 446 -8.05 28.03 -8.60
C ILE A 446 -9.45 27.61 -9.04
N ASP A 447 -10.46 28.07 -8.33
CA ASP A 447 -11.85 27.87 -8.72
C ASP A 447 -12.12 28.63 -10.02
N PRO A 448 -12.49 27.95 -11.09
CA PRO A 448 -12.73 28.62 -12.38
C PRO A 448 -13.93 29.58 -12.35
N ALA A 449 -14.87 29.42 -11.42
CA ALA A 449 -16.05 30.26 -11.30
C ALA A 449 -15.79 31.53 -10.51
N THR A 450 -15.00 31.46 -9.45
CA THR A 450 -14.79 32.57 -8.50
C THR A 450 -13.39 33.17 -8.55
N GLY A 451 -12.43 32.50 -9.20
CA GLY A 451 -11.02 32.88 -9.19
C GLY A 451 -10.34 32.70 -7.82
N GLN A 452 -11.03 32.15 -6.83
CA GLN A 452 -10.48 31.93 -5.50
C GLN A 452 -9.50 30.77 -5.45
N LYS A 453 -8.46 30.91 -4.62
CA LYS A 453 -7.53 29.84 -4.32
C LYS A 453 -8.19 28.83 -3.39
N LEU A 454 -8.28 27.59 -3.81
CA LEU A 454 -8.79 26.46 -3.05
C LEU A 454 -7.64 25.58 -2.54
N GLU A 455 -7.79 25.07 -1.33
CA GLU A 455 -6.88 24.09 -0.72
C GLU A 455 -7.61 22.81 -0.34
N PRO A 456 -6.91 21.64 -0.32
CA PRO A 456 -7.51 20.38 0.11
C PRO A 456 -7.77 20.41 1.61
N ILE A 457 -8.97 19.97 1.99
CA ILE A 457 -9.43 19.78 3.37
C ILE A 457 -9.56 18.28 3.61
N GLU A 458 -9.09 17.83 4.75
CA GLU A 458 -9.24 16.45 5.21
C GLU A 458 -10.20 16.37 6.40
N GLU A 459 -11.05 15.34 6.41
CA GLU A 459 -11.76 14.90 7.61
C GLU A 459 -10.76 14.12 8.47
N VAL A 460 -10.53 14.59 9.67
CA VAL A 460 -9.60 14.02 10.64
C VAL A 460 -10.39 13.47 11.81
N ILE A 461 -10.24 12.17 12.05
CA ILE A 461 -10.87 11.47 13.17
C ILE A 461 -9.77 11.06 14.14
N ILE A 462 -9.88 11.51 15.39
CA ILE A 462 -8.91 11.19 16.44
C ILE A 462 -9.62 10.52 17.60
N ASP A 463 -9.18 9.33 17.94
CA ASP A 463 -9.55 8.63 19.16
C ASP A 463 -8.43 8.83 20.20
N VAL A 464 -8.75 9.46 21.30
CA VAL A 464 -7.77 9.85 22.34
C VAL A 464 -8.35 9.70 23.73
N ASP A 465 -7.51 9.47 24.73
CA ASP A 465 -7.93 9.46 26.14
C ASP A 465 -8.54 10.82 26.52
N GLU A 466 -9.63 10.84 27.25
CA GLU A 466 -10.39 12.04 27.61
C GLU A 466 -9.51 13.15 28.21
N GLN A 467 -8.52 12.79 29.04
CA GLN A 467 -7.56 13.73 29.64
C GLN A 467 -6.72 14.50 28.63
N HIS A 468 -6.53 14.00 27.40
CA HIS A 468 -5.73 14.60 26.34
C HIS A 468 -6.59 15.31 25.26
N ALA A 469 -7.93 15.16 25.30
CA ALA A 469 -8.81 15.74 24.28
C ALA A 469 -8.62 17.26 24.12
N GLY A 470 -8.46 18.00 25.23
CA GLY A 470 -8.25 19.46 25.19
C GLY A 470 -6.97 19.88 24.48
N VAL A 471 -5.86 19.13 24.61
CA VAL A 471 -4.60 19.42 23.91
C VAL A 471 -4.76 19.20 22.42
N VAL A 472 -5.47 18.15 22.00
CA VAL A 472 -5.76 17.83 20.59
C VAL A 472 -6.63 18.93 19.96
N VAL A 473 -7.70 19.32 20.62
CA VAL A 473 -8.60 20.40 20.16
C VAL A 473 -7.83 21.70 19.95
N LYS A 474 -6.97 22.07 20.91
CA LYS A 474 -6.13 23.27 20.79
C LYS A 474 -5.16 23.16 19.60
N GLY A 475 -4.45 22.01 19.47
CA GLY A 475 -3.47 21.80 18.42
C GLY A 475 -4.07 21.87 17.01
N LEU A 476 -5.24 21.28 16.80
CA LEU A 476 -5.93 21.34 15.50
C LEU A 476 -6.54 22.71 15.21
N SER A 477 -7.07 23.42 16.23
CA SER A 477 -7.61 24.77 16.07
C SER A 477 -6.51 25.78 15.67
N GLU A 478 -5.31 25.69 16.26
CA GLU A 478 -4.15 26.50 15.86
C GLU A 478 -3.76 26.25 14.38
N ARG A 479 -4.06 25.05 13.85
CA ARG A 479 -3.85 24.63 12.46
C ARG A 479 -5.05 24.86 11.53
N ARG A 480 -5.98 25.76 11.94
CA ARG A 480 -7.19 26.10 11.17
C ARG A 480 -8.17 24.94 11.00
N GLY A 481 -8.13 23.94 11.90
CA GLY A 481 -9.11 22.88 11.96
C GLY A 481 -10.42 23.33 12.56
N GLU A 482 -11.54 22.92 11.96
CA GLU A 482 -12.90 23.15 12.43
C GLU A 482 -13.41 21.85 13.06
N MET A 483 -13.80 21.91 14.34
CA MET A 483 -14.36 20.76 15.04
C MET A 483 -15.78 20.52 14.56
N ILE A 484 -16.06 19.32 14.07
CA ILE A 484 -17.37 18.88 13.59
C ILE A 484 -18.11 18.13 14.68
N GLU A 485 -17.42 17.20 15.36
CA GLU A 485 -18.03 16.36 16.38
C GLU A 485 -17.05 16.03 17.49
N MET A 486 -17.57 15.91 18.71
CA MET A 486 -16.86 15.37 19.87
C MET A 486 -17.81 14.45 20.63
N ARG A 487 -17.45 13.16 20.78
CA ARG A 487 -18.27 12.17 21.48
C ARG A 487 -17.43 11.18 22.27
N PRO A 488 -17.96 10.62 23.38
CA PRO A 488 -17.33 9.48 24.05
C PRO A 488 -17.23 8.27 23.09
N SER A 489 -16.09 7.56 23.14
CA SER A 489 -15.82 6.37 22.30
C SER A 489 -15.71 5.09 23.16
N GLY A 490 -16.21 5.11 24.41
CA GLY A 490 -16.07 4.00 25.34
C GLY A 490 -14.67 3.90 25.98
N GLY A 491 -14.56 3.15 27.10
CA GLY A 491 -13.27 2.91 27.76
C GLY A 491 -12.50 4.15 28.25
N GLY A 492 -13.17 5.29 28.52
CA GLY A 492 -12.52 6.54 28.93
C GLY A 492 -11.85 7.30 27.75
N ARG A 493 -12.21 6.97 26.52
CA ARG A 493 -11.72 7.62 25.29
C ARG A 493 -12.76 8.56 24.70
N THR A 494 -12.29 9.56 24.00
CA THR A 494 -13.09 10.55 23.27
C THR A 494 -12.72 10.51 21.80
N ARG A 495 -13.74 10.46 20.93
CA ARG A 495 -13.61 10.62 19.48
C ARG A 495 -13.83 12.06 19.10
N LEU A 496 -12.89 12.63 18.38
CA LEU A 496 -12.90 13.97 17.84
C LEU A 496 -12.93 13.92 16.32
N VAL A 497 -13.84 14.66 15.69
CA VAL A 497 -13.90 14.79 14.23
C VAL A 497 -13.67 16.24 13.86
N PHE A 498 -12.74 16.47 12.94
CA PHE A 498 -12.35 17.81 12.47
C PHE A 498 -12.27 17.87 10.95
N HIS A 499 -12.57 19.03 10.37
CA HIS A 499 -12.20 19.40 9.02
C HIS A 499 -10.96 20.29 9.05
N VAL A 500 -9.82 19.78 8.58
CA VAL A 500 -8.51 20.45 8.70
C VAL A 500 -7.89 20.64 7.33
N PRO A 501 -7.29 21.81 7.01
CA PRO A 501 -6.46 21.94 5.81
C PRO A 501 -5.32 20.93 5.82
N THR A 502 -5.12 20.19 4.72
CA THR A 502 -4.06 19.16 4.61
C THR A 502 -2.68 19.70 5.02
N ARG A 503 -2.36 20.98 4.71
CA ARG A 503 -1.09 21.60 5.12
C ARG A 503 -0.92 21.73 6.63
N GLY A 504 -2.03 21.80 7.40
CA GLY A 504 -2.00 21.82 8.86
C GLY A 504 -1.71 20.48 9.49
N LEU A 505 -1.86 19.40 8.72
CA LEU A 505 -1.63 18.04 9.19
C LEU A 505 -0.20 17.55 8.92
N ILE A 506 0.58 18.28 8.11
CA ILE A 506 1.98 17.95 7.84
C ILE A 506 2.76 17.96 9.16
N GLY A 507 3.32 16.79 9.53
CA GLY A 507 4.06 16.58 10.78
C GLY A 507 3.22 16.50 12.06
N TYR A 508 1.91 16.76 12.00
CA TYR A 508 1.05 16.77 13.19
C TYR A 508 0.95 15.43 13.91
N GLN A 509 1.06 14.31 13.18
CA GLN A 509 1.00 12.97 13.79
C GLN A 509 2.10 12.76 14.86
N GLY A 510 3.32 13.21 14.60
CA GLY A 510 4.42 13.12 15.56
C GLY A 510 4.20 13.97 16.81
N GLU A 511 3.66 15.18 16.63
CA GLU A 511 3.30 16.08 17.74
C GLU A 511 2.13 15.48 18.56
N LEU A 512 1.11 14.97 17.88
CA LEU A 512 -0.05 14.33 18.51
C LEU A 512 0.38 13.17 19.41
N LEU A 513 1.18 12.23 18.88
CA LEU A 513 1.69 11.10 19.66
C LEU A 513 2.50 11.55 20.86
N THR A 514 3.33 12.59 20.71
CA THR A 514 4.11 13.15 21.82
C THR A 514 3.20 13.77 22.89
N ALA A 515 2.23 14.60 22.46
CA ALA A 515 1.30 15.29 23.34
C ALA A 515 0.34 14.36 24.10
N THR A 516 0.03 13.21 23.51
CA THR A 516 -0.90 12.20 24.06
C THR A 516 -0.18 10.96 24.61
N ARG A 517 1.14 11.02 24.76
CA ARG A 517 1.98 9.89 25.24
C ARG A 517 1.78 8.59 24.45
N GLY A 518 1.52 8.71 23.15
CA GLY A 518 1.32 7.58 22.25
C GLY A 518 -0.09 6.97 22.27
N THR A 519 -1.04 7.51 23.05
CA THR A 519 -2.39 6.92 23.17
C THR A 519 -3.36 7.32 22.07
N ALA A 520 -3.09 8.42 21.34
CA ALA A 520 -3.97 8.89 20.27
C ALA A 520 -3.81 8.06 18.99
N VAL A 521 -4.94 7.73 18.40
CA VAL A 521 -5.02 7.17 17.04
C VAL A 521 -5.64 8.21 16.14
N MET A 522 -4.91 8.64 15.10
CA MET A 522 -5.38 9.64 14.14
C MET A 522 -5.57 9.01 12.77
N ASN A 523 -6.72 9.28 12.19
CA ASN A 523 -7.04 8.91 10.81
C ASN A 523 -7.49 10.14 10.04
N ARG A 524 -7.10 10.23 8.77
CA ARG A 524 -7.39 11.37 7.92
C ARG A 524 -7.85 10.90 6.54
N LEU A 525 -8.85 11.56 6.01
CA LEU A 525 -9.44 11.27 4.70
C LEU A 525 -9.64 12.58 3.93
N PHE A 526 -9.35 12.55 2.63
CA PHE A 526 -9.69 13.68 1.78
C PHE A 526 -11.20 13.92 1.80
N HIS A 527 -11.60 15.15 2.16
CA HIS A 527 -13.01 15.55 2.22
C HIS A 527 -13.41 16.35 0.98
N ALA A 528 -12.79 17.51 0.77
CA ALA A 528 -13.13 18.43 -0.32
C ALA A 528 -12.01 19.45 -0.58
N TYR A 529 -12.17 20.23 -1.65
CA TYR A 529 -11.44 21.48 -1.83
C TYR A 529 -12.28 22.63 -1.29
N ALA A 530 -11.72 23.49 -0.44
CA ALA A 530 -12.38 24.66 0.14
C ALA A 530 -11.48 25.91 0.02
N PRO A 531 -12.03 27.11 0.18
CA PRO A 531 -11.26 28.35 0.15
C PRO A 531 -10.08 28.33 1.14
N TYR A 532 -8.97 28.91 0.73
CA TYR A 532 -7.76 28.98 1.53
C TYR A 532 -7.99 29.66 2.88
N LYS A 533 -7.73 28.97 3.99
CA LYS A 533 -8.03 29.41 5.38
C LYS A 533 -6.97 30.32 6.02
N GLY A 534 -6.13 30.99 5.21
CA GLY A 534 -5.07 31.87 5.72
C GLY A 534 -3.83 31.10 6.17
N GLU A 535 -2.85 31.78 6.70
CA GLU A 535 -1.59 31.17 7.09
C GLU A 535 -1.69 30.29 8.35
N ILE A 536 -0.90 29.23 8.37
CA ILE A 536 -0.69 28.35 9.52
C ILE A 536 0.74 28.54 9.98
N PRO A 537 0.98 28.81 11.27
CA PRO A 537 2.34 28.96 11.80
C PRO A 537 3.20 27.73 11.48
N GLY A 538 4.40 27.96 10.97
CA GLY A 538 5.41 26.91 10.75
C GLY A 538 6.06 26.45 12.06
N ARG A 539 7.24 25.81 11.93
CA ARG A 539 8.09 25.45 13.09
C ARG A 539 8.40 26.68 13.92
N ARG A 540 8.21 26.58 15.24
CA ARG A 540 8.45 27.72 16.19
C ARG A 540 9.92 27.98 16.41
N ASN A 541 10.74 26.92 16.45
CA ASN A 541 12.16 26.99 16.79
C ASN A 541 13.03 27.09 15.53
N GLY A 542 14.12 27.84 15.61
CA GLY A 542 15.18 27.87 14.60
C GLY A 542 16.03 26.60 14.62
N VAL A 543 17.07 26.56 13.81
CA VAL A 543 18.01 25.44 13.73
C VAL A 543 19.45 25.85 14.07
N LEU A 544 20.24 24.86 14.52
CA LEU A 544 21.66 24.96 14.67
C LEU A 544 22.32 24.53 13.35
N ILE A 545 23.10 25.44 12.75
CA ILE A 545 23.69 25.24 11.41
C ILE A 545 25.21 25.15 11.55
N SER A 546 25.83 24.10 11.00
CA SER A 546 27.29 24.00 10.97
C SER A 546 27.91 25.05 10.05
N ASN A 547 29.00 25.67 10.50
CA ASN A 547 29.81 26.60 9.72
C ASN A 547 31.15 25.99 9.24
N ALA A 548 31.33 24.70 9.41
CA ALA A 548 32.61 24.07 9.13
C ALA A 548 32.45 22.67 8.52
N VAL A 549 33.51 22.24 7.83
CA VAL A 549 33.63 20.88 7.27
C VAL A 549 34.56 20.07 8.16
N GLY A 550 34.14 18.88 8.60
CA GLY A 550 34.95 18.01 9.45
C GLY A 550 34.10 16.99 10.20
N GLU A 551 34.60 16.52 11.34
CA GLU A 551 33.88 15.57 12.21
C GLU A 551 33.47 16.30 13.51
N ALA A 552 32.23 16.07 13.91
CA ALA A 552 31.68 16.62 15.14
C ALA A 552 32.42 16.07 16.37
N THR A 553 32.83 16.93 17.28
CA THR A 553 33.54 16.53 18.50
C THR A 553 32.59 16.45 19.70
N ALA A 554 32.80 15.48 20.58
CA ALA A 554 32.05 15.39 21.83
C ALA A 554 32.16 16.69 22.66
N TYR A 555 33.31 17.34 22.60
CA TYR A 555 33.55 18.62 23.29
C TYR A 555 32.65 19.75 22.78
N ALA A 556 32.57 19.93 21.47
CA ALA A 556 31.68 20.96 20.90
C ALA A 556 30.20 20.65 21.16
N LEU A 557 29.77 19.40 20.98
CA LEU A 557 28.38 18.98 21.21
C LEU A 557 27.98 19.19 22.69
N PHE A 558 28.87 18.95 23.65
CA PHE A 558 28.62 19.17 25.07
C PHE A 558 28.21 20.61 25.37
N TYR A 559 28.91 21.59 24.80
CA TYR A 559 28.55 23.01 24.99
C TYR A 559 27.37 23.46 24.14
N LEU A 560 27.13 22.83 23.01
CA LEU A 560 26.04 23.20 22.12
C LEU A 560 24.69 22.63 22.57
N GLN A 561 24.67 21.54 23.34
CA GLN A 561 23.40 21.01 23.91
C GLN A 561 22.68 22.00 24.85
N GLU A 562 23.36 23.00 25.40
CA GLU A 562 22.75 24.10 26.15
C GLU A 562 21.96 25.05 25.23
N ARG A 563 22.28 25.10 23.94
CA ARG A 563 21.62 25.94 22.94
C ARG A 563 20.41 25.29 22.29
N GLY A 564 20.29 23.98 22.40
CA GLY A 564 19.21 23.24 21.81
C GLY A 564 19.45 21.74 21.72
N ALA A 565 18.51 21.03 21.14
CA ALA A 565 18.58 19.57 20.97
C ALA A 565 19.44 19.22 19.76
N MET A 566 20.48 18.41 19.97
CA MET A 566 21.34 17.97 18.87
C MET A 566 20.68 16.87 18.04
N MET A 567 21.01 16.81 16.73
CA MET A 567 20.52 15.80 15.77
C MET A 567 21.63 14.87 15.29
N ILE A 568 22.87 15.13 15.70
CA ILE A 568 24.07 14.39 15.32
C ILE A 568 24.78 13.81 16.52
N GLU A 569 25.51 12.72 16.31
CA GLU A 569 26.37 12.07 17.29
C GLU A 569 27.83 12.58 17.16
N PRO A 570 28.70 12.40 18.19
CA PRO A 570 30.13 12.59 18.02
C PRO A 570 30.68 11.78 16.84
N GLN A 571 31.72 12.29 16.17
CA GLN A 571 32.35 11.71 14.99
C GLN A 571 31.46 11.71 13.71
N THR A 572 30.27 12.30 13.76
CA THR A 572 29.48 12.52 12.56
C THR A 572 30.18 13.52 11.65
N ARG A 573 30.34 13.15 10.37
CA ARG A 573 30.87 14.06 9.34
C ARG A 573 29.86 15.16 9.05
N VAL A 574 30.34 16.41 9.09
CA VAL A 574 29.52 17.61 8.87
C VAL A 574 30.13 18.51 7.81
N TYR A 575 29.30 19.36 7.22
CA TYR A 575 29.71 20.38 6.27
C TYR A 575 29.01 21.72 6.55
N GLU A 576 29.48 22.78 5.95
CA GLU A 576 28.91 24.12 6.08
C GLU A 576 27.47 24.13 5.51
N GLY A 577 26.52 24.66 6.28
CA GLY A 577 25.10 24.70 5.93
C GLY A 577 24.30 23.45 6.32
N MET A 578 24.95 22.40 6.85
CA MET A 578 24.28 21.24 7.42
C MET A 578 23.59 21.63 8.74
N ILE A 579 22.35 21.17 8.92
CA ILE A 579 21.59 21.34 10.15
C ILE A 579 22.00 20.23 11.11
N VAL A 580 22.44 20.63 12.30
CA VAL A 580 23.03 19.74 13.31
C VAL A 580 22.23 19.65 14.60
N GLY A 581 21.18 20.48 14.73
CA GLY A 581 20.32 20.50 15.90
C GLY A 581 19.17 21.50 15.76
N GLU A 582 18.21 21.41 16.68
CA GLU A 582 17.13 22.37 16.86
C GLU A 582 17.55 23.41 17.87
N HIS A 583 17.43 24.70 17.53
CA HIS A 583 17.73 25.80 18.45
C HIS A 583 16.58 25.96 19.45
N SER A 584 16.91 26.34 20.70
CA SER A 584 15.91 26.63 21.74
C SER A 584 15.13 27.92 21.54
N ARG A 585 15.55 28.77 20.57
CA ARG A 585 14.90 30.02 20.19
C ARG A 585 14.35 29.94 18.77
N ASP A 586 13.58 30.95 18.39
CA ASP A 586 12.92 31.09 17.09
C ASP A 586 13.86 31.39 15.90
N ASN A 587 15.08 31.86 16.17
CA ASN A 587 16.06 32.21 15.14
C ASN A 587 17.09 31.10 14.88
N ASP A 588 17.59 31.03 13.68
CA ASP A 588 18.70 30.14 13.29
C ASP A 588 20.00 30.58 13.91
N LEU A 589 20.82 29.63 14.32
CA LEU A 589 22.12 29.89 14.91
C LEU A 589 23.24 29.11 14.20
N VAL A 590 24.20 29.82 13.68
CA VAL A 590 25.39 29.22 13.06
C VAL A 590 26.41 28.84 14.16
N VAL A 591 26.84 27.58 14.16
CA VAL A 591 27.65 26.99 15.23
C VAL A 591 28.83 26.20 14.67
N ASN A 592 29.89 26.09 15.48
CA ASN A 592 31.06 25.28 15.18
C ASN A 592 31.00 23.95 15.96
N VAL A 593 30.72 22.88 15.28
CA VAL A 593 30.57 21.52 15.87
C VAL A 593 31.87 20.70 15.82
N ILE A 594 32.91 21.21 15.15
CA ILE A 594 34.21 20.51 15.00
C ILE A 594 35.25 21.01 15.99
N GLN A 595 34.91 21.96 16.86
CA GLN A 595 35.84 22.54 17.79
C GLN A 595 36.34 21.51 18.81
N GLY A 596 37.63 21.21 18.77
CA GLY A 596 38.29 20.38 19.76
C GLY A 596 38.60 21.12 21.08
N LYS A 597 38.81 20.37 22.14
CA LYS A 597 39.32 20.90 23.38
C LYS A 597 40.73 21.51 23.14
N LYS A 598 40.93 22.77 23.48
CA LYS A 598 42.28 23.36 23.46
C LYS A 598 43.15 22.62 24.49
N LEU A 599 44.29 22.10 24.05
CA LEU A 599 45.26 21.46 24.93
C LEU A 599 45.66 22.45 26.04
N SER A 600 45.19 22.22 27.24
CA SER A 600 45.64 22.89 28.43
C SER A 600 46.82 22.11 29.04
N ASN A 601 47.64 22.77 29.89
CA ASN A 601 48.84 22.23 30.51
C ASN A 601 48.69 20.75 30.93
N VAL A 602 49.75 19.97 30.70
CA VAL A 602 49.87 18.52 30.97
C VAL A 602 49.41 18.10 32.40
N ARG A 603 49.45 18.99 33.36
CA ARG A 603 49.01 18.76 34.75
C ARG A 603 47.49 18.73 34.92
N ALA A 604 46.71 19.27 33.99
CA ALA A 604 45.24 19.29 34.02
C ALA A 604 44.59 18.11 33.26
N ALA A 605 45.35 17.37 32.45
CA ALA A 605 44.85 16.27 31.64
C ALA A 605 44.37 15.06 32.46
N GLY A 606 44.75 14.97 33.75
CA GLY A 606 44.33 13.86 34.63
C GLY A 606 42.99 14.06 35.37
N LYS A 607 42.30 15.19 35.15
CA LYS A 607 41.02 15.54 35.78
C LYS A 607 39.94 15.87 34.76
N ASP A 608 39.90 15.18 33.65
CA ASP A 608 38.78 15.36 32.70
C ASP A 608 37.53 14.65 33.23
N ASP A 609 36.55 15.46 33.61
CA ASP A 609 35.21 14.92 33.91
C ASP A 609 34.60 14.31 32.63
N ALA A 610 33.91 13.19 32.79
CA ALA A 610 33.22 12.55 31.69
C ALA A 610 32.18 13.52 31.09
N LEU A 611 32.27 13.78 29.77
CA LEU A 611 31.30 14.62 29.07
C LEU A 611 29.98 13.82 28.90
N ILE A 612 28.96 14.19 29.62
CA ILE A 612 27.62 13.58 29.48
C ILE A 612 26.87 14.30 28.38
N LEU A 613 26.62 13.60 27.28
CA LEU A 613 25.83 14.09 26.16
C LEU A 613 24.39 13.61 26.27
N THR A 614 23.46 14.52 26.02
CA THR A 614 22.05 14.16 25.84
C THR A 614 21.92 13.35 24.56
N PRO A 615 21.14 12.24 24.54
CA PRO A 615 20.90 11.48 23.32
C PRO A 615 20.37 12.39 22.20
N PRO A 616 20.92 12.28 20.98
CA PRO A 616 20.51 13.13 19.88
C PRO A 616 19.11 12.78 19.39
N MET A 617 18.42 13.79 18.88
CA MET A 617 17.14 13.63 18.21
C MET A 617 17.34 12.89 16.88
N ARG A 618 16.99 11.61 16.83
CA ARG A 618 17.08 10.82 15.59
C ARG A 618 16.06 11.29 14.57
N MET A 619 16.53 11.59 13.35
CA MET A 619 15.70 11.97 12.22
C MET A 619 15.43 10.74 11.36
N THR A 620 14.18 10.21 11.42
CA THR A 620 13.66 9.30 10.40
C THR A 620 13.29 10.08 9.14
N LEU A 621 13.08 9.42 8.03
CA LEU A 621 12.70 10.09 6.78
C LEU A 621 11.43 10.92 6.94
N GLU A 622 10.38 10.34 7.54
CA GLU A 622 9.08 10.98 7.76
C GLU A 622 9.24 12.22 8.67
N ARG A 623 9.99 12.08 9.76
CA ARG A 623 10.25 13.18 10.66
C ARG A 623 11.06 14.28 9.98
N ALA A 624 12.06 13.93 9.17
CA ALA A 624 12.86 14.88 8.42
C ALA A 624 12.03 15.69 7.43
N MET A 625 11.18 15.02 6.63
CA MET A 625 10.30 15.66 5.64
C MET A 625 9.31 16.64 6.28
N SER A 626 8.75 16.28 7.43
CA SER A 626 7.79 17.13 8.14
C SER A 626 8.44 18.26 8.95
N TYR A 627 9.71 18.08 9.36
CA TYR A 627 10.44 19.01 10.21
C TYR A 627 10.98 20.23 9.44
N ILE A 628 11.47 20.04 8.22
CA ILE A 628 12.16 21.08 7.44
C ILE A 628 11.27 22.26 7.11
N ALA A 629 11.87 23.47 7.08
CA ALA A 629 11.25 24.70 6.60
C ALA A 629 11.37 24.83 5.06
N ASP A 630 10.78 25.87 4.49
CA ASP A 630 10.75 26.08 3.02
C ASP A 630 12.13 26.38 2.40
N ASP A 631 13.06 26.88 3.20
CA ASP A 631 14.46 27.18 2.85
C ASP A 631 15.43 26.02 3.17
N GLU A 632 14.87 24.86 3.57
CA GLU A 632 15.63 23.67 3.97
C GLU A 632 15.36 22.50 3.04
N LEU A 633 16.29 21.55 3.00
CA LEU A 633 16.21 20.32 2.20
C LEU A 633 16.61 19.13 3.06
N VAL A 634 16.02 17.97 2.73
CA VAL A 634 16.50 16.68 3.23
C VAL A 634 17.41 16.08 2.17
N GLU A 635 18.65 15.82 2.54
CA GLU A 635 19.61 15.04 1.76
C GLU A 635 19.46 13.57 2.11
N ILE A 636 19.19 12.75 1.11
CA ILE A 636 18.86 11.34 1.26
C ILE A 636 19.86 10.52 0.46
N THR A 637 20.52 9.60 1.16
CA THR A 637 21.50 8.67 0.58
C THR A 637 21.22 7.27 1.08
N PRO A 638 21.77 6.22 0.49
CA PRO A 638 21.62 4.84 0.97
C PRO A 638 21.95 4.66 2.46
N LYS A 639 22.90 5.45 3.01
CA LYS A 639 23.38 5.28 4.37
C LYS A 639 22.91 6.36 5.35
N SER A 640 22.54 7.55 4.85
CA SER A 640 22.32 8.71 5.71
C SER A 640 21.10 9.53 5.30
N ILE A 641 20.47 10.15 6.29
CA ILE A 641 19.45 11.19 6.13
C ILE A 641 19.99 12.41 6.84
N ARG A 642 20.25 13.50 6.09
CA ARG A 642 20.82 14.75 6.62
C ARG A 642 19.90 15.91 6.30
N LEU A 643 19.78 16.85 7.22
CA LEU A 643 19.07 18.10 7.00
C LEU A 643 20.08 19.17 6.63
N ARG A 644 19.73 20.04 5.68
CA ARG A 644 20.60 21.14 5.31
C ARG A 644 19.81 22.37 4.86
N LYS A 645 20.43 23.52 4.91
CA LYS A 645 19.88 24.70 4.25
C LYS A 645 19.98 24.55 2.72
N ARG A 646 19.02 25.16 2.02
CA ARG A 646 19.00 25.17 0.55
C ARG A 646 20.23 25.85 -0.01
N TRP A 647 20.65 26.95 0.58
CA TRP A 647 21.88 27.68 0.27
C TRP A 647 22.90 27.41 1.37
N LEU A 648 24.01 26.76 1.04
CA LEU A 648 25.01 26.35 2.02
C LEU A 648 25.82 27.53 2.52
N ASP A 649 26.16 28.48 1.62
CA ASP A 649 26.92 29.70 1.95
C ASP A 649 26.06 30.68 2.77
N PRO A 650 26.54 31.16 3.92
CA PRO A 650 25.79 32.06 4.81
C PRO A 650 25.53 33.45 4.20
N HIS A 651 26.41 33.94 3.31
CA HIS A 651 26.19 35.21 2.64
C HIS A 651 25.09 35.11 1.58
N VAL A 652 25.03 33.99 0.86
CA VAL A 652 23.96 33.71 -0.09
C VAL A 652 22.61 33.55 0.65
N ARG A 653 22.57 32.82 1.78
CA ARG A 653 21.37 32.72 2.62
C ARG A 653 20.82 34.09 2.98
N LYS A 654 21.64 34.93 3.59
CA LYS A 654 21.23 36.28 4.02
C LYS A 654 20.74 37.18 2.89
N ARG A 655 21.34 37.03 1.71
CA ARG A 655 20.85 37.74 0.50
C ARG A 655 19.49 37.25 0.04
N MET A 656 19.25 35.93 0.06
CA MET A 656 18.00 35.36 -0.38
C MET A 656 16.87 35.60 0.62
N GLU A 657 17.15 35.61 1.93
CA GLU A 657 16.19 36.00 2.97
C GLU A 657 15.68 37.41 2.74
N ARG A 658 16.59 38.40 2.55
CA ARG A 658 16.20 39.78 2.25
C ARG A 658 15.39 39.93 0.96
N LYS A 659 15.70 39.11 -0.05
CA LYS A 659 14.93 39.12 -1.31
C LYS A 659 13.51 38.58 -1.09
N SER A 660 13.36 37.50 -0.34
CA SER A 660 12.04 36.92 -0.01
C SER A 660 11.18 37.88 0.84
N GLU A 661 11.78 38.55 1.82
CA GLU A 661 11.10 39.60 2.61
C GLU A 661 10.61 40.76 1.74
N ALA A 662 11.41 41.17 0.75
CA ALA A 662 11.05 42.24 -0.18
C ALA A 662 9.95 41.82 -1.19
N GLU A 663 9.83 40.55 -1.52
CA GLU A 663 8.78 40.02 -2.40
C GLU A 663 7.44 39.81 -1.65
N MET A 664 7.47 39.70 -0.32
CA MET A 664 6.27 39.56 0.52
C MET A 664 5.74 40.91 1.04
N ALA A 665 6.56 41.98 1.05
CA ALA A 665 6.16 43.33 1.39
C ALA A 665 5.56 44.08 0.19
#